data_1a2ffa9d4bbd990efa8f6aaa87f8f622
#
_entry.id   1a2ffa9d4bbd990efa8f6aaa87f8f622
#
_cell.length_a   1.000
_cell.length_b   1.000
_cell.length_c   1.000
_cell.angle_alpha   90.00
_cell.angle_beta   90.00
_cell.angle_gamma   90.00
#
_symmetry.space_group_name_H-M   'P 1'
#
loop_
_entity.id
_entity.type
_entity.pdbx_description
1 polymer ?
#
loop_
_entity_poly.entity_id
_entity_poly.type
_entity_poly.pdbx_seq_one_letter_code
_entity_poly.pdbx_strand_id
1 'polypeptide(L)'
;MKNLTMKRVLAGVLGAATMIASSLTMASACTTIYAGANRTQEGTKFIARSEDYGSDMNKLWFVSEAGAYSGTYRGCPEYGPFTYELSHPSYRFTYFKNDNVYNGVCPECGEENAQHASYTEFGTNEKGVSVSATETISGTDAVLAVDPYRDAGWAQENNESAGIEEGDIPTVLLSEAASAREALDLLLKIYDTYGCADGAGLFITDQQESWYIENCSGTQYVAIKLNDDLLFLEPNMAIIGSVDLDDTENVIASPKLIETAKAAGTFTGDEAENIINFRASYAGRLDSADKRLVEGLNYLNSAYSYDAEKLVADNSRFTISNLDASGAIVPLYTNISADRTLTVDDILNYYKLSTIAKSGNQEIEIFQIFKDRPMEYATVGWVAVGDLACNVFVPYYPMLIDAMYEGYQAGTPEVQFTTEKPTEGLFYPYAKRSYNRETGEVTTTNGYRILPEGWEKSYYWSFEILNDYVRYFVKEDGSPVVSDADKTYIKAKLNALQQEFYQDFVSMNTLQASKNARALATENGASMAKAAQRTAQELISYVQGSGTLTRADAIYTLWLQEGSPKAKSAAMPFADVASGDYFYEAVLWAAENGIVSGVDAKTFSPDAPCTRAQAAVIAYRTAKSPAADAEGYLDVANTSYYAQAASWAKSAGAVSGEAFDPNAACTKTQLDAFVNAAA
;
A
#
# COMPACT_ATOMS: atom_id res chain seq x y z
N MET A 1 -28.69 -40.81 -16.18
CA MET A 1 -27.69 -40.92 -15.10
C MET A 1 -26.23 -41.01 -15.59
N LYS A 2 -25.91 -41.74 -16.64
CA LYS A 2 -24.50 -41.80 -17.14
C LYS A 2 -23.94 -40.47 -17.75
N ASN A 3 -24.81 -39.61 -18.28
CA ASN A 3 -24.38 -38.31 -18.86
C ASN A 3 -24.18 -37.18 -17.84
N LEU A 4 -24.71 -37.32 -16.62
CA LEU A 4 -24.50 -36.32 -15.54
C LEU A 4 -23.13 -36.53 -14.87
N THR A 5 -22.71 -37.78 -14.71
CA THR A 5 -21.42 -38.14 -14.10
C THR A 5 -20.24 -37.70 -14.98
N MET A 6 -20.39 -37.81 -16.31
CA MET A 6 -19.34 -37.40 -17.24
C MET A 6 -19.19 -35.87 -17.38
N LYS A 7 -20.29 -35.12 -17.20
CA LYS A 7 -20.23 -33.64 -17.15
C LYS A 7 -19.62 -33.11 -15.83
N ARG A 8 -19.85 -33.82 -14.73
CA ARG A 8 -19.24 -33.47 -13.43
C ARG A 8 -17.75 -33.79 -13.39
N VAL A 9 -17.32 -34.87 -13.98
CA VAL A 9 -15.90 -35.21 -14.10
C VAL A 9 -15.18 -34.24 -15.06
N LEU A 10 -15.85 -33.79 -16.14
CA LEU A 10 -15.22 -32.80 -17.06
C LEU A 10 -15.15 -31.39 -16.45
N ALA A 11 -16.13 -31.00 -15.64
CA ALA A 11 -16.12 -29.74 -14.91
C ALA A 11 -15.07 -29.75 -13.79
N GLY A 12 -14.93 -30.87 -13.06
CA GLY A 12 -13.89 -31.02 -12.03
C GLY A 12 -12.46 -31.03 -12.61
N VAL A 13 -12.27 -31.69 -13.77
CA VAL A 13 -10.95 -31.71 -14.44
C VAL A 13 -10.61 -30.36 -15.08
N LEU A 14 -11.58 -29.59 -15.57
CA LEU A 14 -11.34 -28.22 -16.04
C LEU A 14 -11.13 -27.23 -14.88
N GLY A 15 -11.83 -27.43 -13.76
CA GLY A 15 -11.63 -26.65 -12.54
C GLY A 15 -10.28 -26.91 -11.91
N ALA A 16 -9.89 -28.17 -11.74
CA ALA A 16 -8.58 -28.55 -11.21
C ALA A 16 -7.41 -28.14 -12.12
N ALA A 17 -7.60 -28.24 -13.46
CA ALA A 17 -6.57 -27.76 -14.39
C ALA A 17 -6.42 -26.22 -14.40
N THR A 18 -7.48 -25.48 -14.02
CA THR A 18 -7.40 -24.03 -13.90
C THR A 18 -6.80 -23.61 -12.54
N MET A 19 -7.02 -24.38 -11.48
CA MET A 19 -6.47 -24.12 -10.14
C MET A 19 -4.98 -24.49 -10.01
N ILE A 20 -4.55 -25.63 -10.56
CA ILE A 20 -3.11 -26.00 -10.60
C ILE A 20 -2.29 -24.99 -11.42
N ALA A 21 -2.92 -24.26 -12.35
CA ALA A 21 -2.26 -23.21 -13.12
C ALA A 21 -2.25 -21.85 -12.40
N SER A 22 -3.06 -21.62 -11.35
CA SER A 22 -3.07 -20.34 -10.62
C SER A 22 -2.01 -20.25 -9.52
N SER A 23 -1.58 -21.37 -8.96
CA SER A 23 -0.58 -21.40 -7.89
C SER A 23 0.88 -21.27 -8.35
N LEU A 24 1.17 -21.32 -9.64
CA LEU A 24 2.55 -21.37 -10.13
C LEU A 24 3.09 -20.11 -10.82
N THR A 25 2.33 -18.98 -10.92
CA THR A 25 2.83 -17.90 -11.78
C THR A 25 2.40 -16.45 -11.47
N MET A 26 1.90 -16.16 -10.31
CA MET A 26 1.87 -14.76 -9.89
C MET A 26 2.79 -14.65 -8.69
N ALA A 27 4.05 -14.31 -8.91
CA ALA A 27 4.86 -13.78 -7.83
C ALA A 27 4.16 -12.52 -7.32
N SER A 28 3.18 -12.73 -6.45
CA SER A 28 2.73 -11.71 -5.52
C SER A 28 4.00 -11.14 -4.92
N ALA A 29 4.18 -9.85 -5.00
CA ALA A 29 5.48 -9.26 -4.70
C ALA A 29 5.37 -8.41 -3.43
N CYS A 30 4.74 -8.98 -2.39
CA CYS A 30 4.59 -8.37 -1.08
C CYS A 30 5.92 -7.90 -0.51
N THR A 31 5.92 -6.86 0.28
CA THR A 31 7.14 -6.28 0.82
C THR A 31 6.95 -5.96 2.29
N THR A 32 7.86 -6.47 3.11
CA THR A 32 7.80 -6.35 4.57
C THR A 32 8.97 -5.55 5.11
N ILE A 33 8.73 -4.76 6.15
CA ILE A 33 9.75 -4.21 7.03
C ILE A 33 9.34 -4.44 8.49
N TYR A 34 10.29 -4.93 9.29
CA TYR A 34 10.20 -4.93 10.75
C TYR A 34 11.26 -3.98 11.32
N ALA A 35 10.85 -3.12 12.27
CA ALA A 35 11.77 -2.31 13.06
C ALA A 35 11.39 -2.43 14.53
N GLY A 36 12.28 -3.01 15.32
CA GLY A 36 12.14 -3.13 16.78
C GLY A 36 12.22 -1.77 17.48
N ALA A 37 11.76 -1.71 18.73
CA ALA A 37 11.62 -0.45 19.47
C ALA A 37 12.94 0.32 19.66
N ASN A 38 14.09 -0.38 19.75
CA ASN A 38 15.40 0.25 19.84
C ASN A 38 15.90 0.82 18.49
N ARG A 39 15.19 0.55 17.39
CA ARG A 39 15.49 1.05 16.03
C ARG A 39 14.69 2.28 15.66
N THR A 40 13.73 2.69 16.49
CA THR A 40 12.78 3.76 16.18
C THR A 40 12.91 4.93 17.16
N GLN A 41 12.58 6.12 16.67
CA GLN A 41 12.73 7.35 17.46
C GLN A 41 11.75 7.39 18.64
N GLU A 42 10.52 6.89 18.43
CA GLU A 42 9.47 6.88 19.45
C GLU A 42 9.58 5.69 20.41
N GLY A 43 10.55 4.78 20.22
CA GLY A 43 10.66 3.56 21.00
C GLY A 43 9.48 2.60 20.76
N THR A 44 8.88 2.64 19.56
CA THR A 44 7.76 1.81 19.16
C THR A 44 8.22 0.73 18.18
N LYS A 45 7.55 -0.42 18.19
CA LYS A 45 7.76 -1.43 17.14
C LYS A 45 6.98 -1.06 15.90
N PHE A 46 7.56 -1.28 14.71
CA PHE A 46 6.85 -1.25 13.44
C PHE A 46 6.87 -2.63 12.79
N ILE A 47 5.68 -3.09 12.43
CA ILE A 47 5.46 -4.22 11.53
C ILE A 47 4.68 -3.69 10.36
N ALA A 48 5.23 -3.78 9.18
CA ALA A 48 4.62 -3.21 8.00
C ALA A 48 4.74 -4.17 6.81
N ARG A 49 3.66 -4.27 6.05
CA ARG A 49 3.58 -5.13 4.86
C ARG A 49 2.71 -4.50 3.80
N SER A 50 3.12 -4.64 2.53
CA SER A 50 2.26 -4.42 1.37
C SER A 50 1.73 -5.74 0.86
N GLU A 51 0.50 -5.75 0.39
CA GLU A 51 -0.05 -6.79 -0.46
C GLU A 51 0.02 -6.35 -1.92
N ASP A 52 0.55 -7.22 -2.77
CA ASP A 52 0.80 -6.92 -4.18
C ASP A 52 0.33 -8.08 -5.05
N TYR A 53 -0.81 -7.94 -5.70
CA TYR A 53 -1.33 -9.00 -6.57
C TYR A 53 -1.58 -8.53 -7.99
N GLY A 54 -2.53 -7.64 -8.22
CA GLY A 54 -2.87 -7.14 -9.55
C GLY A 54 -3.53 -5.78 -9.50
N SER A 55 -3.31 -4.98 -10.54
CA SER A 55 -3.80 -3.60 -10.62
C SER A 55 -5.33 -3.45 -10.68
N ASP A 56 -6.08 -4.54 -10.74
CA ASP A 56 -7.54 -4.53 -10.89
C ASP A 56 -8.26 -5.16 -9.69
N MET A 57 -7.52 -5.48 -8.63
CA MET A 57 -8.04 -6.12 -7.42
C MET A 57 -8.22 -5.07 -6.33
N ASN A 58 -9.45 -4.60 -6.18
CA ASN A 58 -9.81 -3.73 -5.06
C ASN A 58 -9.79 -4.51 -3.75
N LYS A 59 -9.32 -3.88 -2.69
CA LYS A 59 -9.42 -4.38 -1.32
C LYS A 59 -10.47 -3.60 -0.57
N LEU A 60 -11.33 -4.33 0.12
CA LEU A 60 -12.38 -3.78 0.96
C LEU A 60 -12.01 -3.92 2.42
N TRP A 61 -12.22 -2.87 3.21
CA TRP A 61 -11.87 -2.84 4.61
C TRP A 61 -13.10 -2.83 5.52
N PHE A 62 -13.12 -3.75 6.49
CA PHE A 62 -14.26 -3.97 7.36
C PHE A 62 -13.90 -4.09 8.84
N VAL A 63 -14.92 -3.96 9.66
CA VAL A 63 -14.93 -4.42 11.05
C VAL A 63 -15.82 -5.65 11.11
N SER A 64 -15.29 -6.78 11.58
CA SER A 64 -16.07 -7.96 11.93
C SER A 64 -16.57 -7.80 13.35
N GLU A 65 -17.88 -7.90 13.57
CA GLU A 65 -18.46 -7.83 14.90
C GLU A 65 -18.15 -9.07 15.73
N ALA A 66 -18.12 -8.93 17.05
CA ALA A 66 -17.95 -10.06 17.94
C ALA A 66 -19.07 -11.09 17.72
N GLY A 67 -18.69 -12.36 17.56
CA GLY A 67 -19.60 -13.46 17.27
C GLY A 67 -20.06 -13.55 15.82
N ALA A 68 -19.46 -12.80 14.89
CA ALA A 68 -19.75 -12.93 13.47
C ALA A 68 -19.42 -14.33 12.92
N TYR A 69 -18.38 -14.94 13.47
CA TYR A 69 -18.04 -16.34 13.21
C TYR A 69 -18.30 -17.17 14.46
N SER A 70 -18.91 -18.35 14.30
CA SER A 70 -19.18 -19.28 15.42
C SER A 70 -19.39 -20.69 14.90
N GLY A 71 -18.93 -21.71 15.66
CA GLY A 71 -18.95 -23.10 15.22
C GLY A 71 -17.93 -23.39 14.15
N THR A 72 -18.33 -24.05 13.08
CA THR A 72 -17.41 -24.44 12.01
C THR A 72 -17.04 -23.24 11.13
N TYR A 73 -15.79 -22.79 11.19
CA TYR A 73 -15.20 -21.91 10.20
C TYR A 73 -15.00 -22.68 8.88
N ARG A 74 -15.29 -22.03 7.77
CA ARG A 74 -15.07 -22.55 6.43
C ARG A 74 -14.18 -21.57 5.67
N GLY A 75 -13.08 -22.08 5.16
CA GLY A 75 -12.09 -21.31 4.41
C GLY A 75 -12.63 -20.66 3.16
N CYS A 76 -11.82 -19.85 2.53
CA CYS A 76 -12.14 -19.17 1.30
C CYS A 76 -12.40 -20.21 0.18
N PRO A 77 -13.56 -20.14 -0.52
CA PRO A 77 -13.86 -21.13 -1.57
C PRO A 77 -12.90 -21.09 -2.75
N GLU A 78 -12.15 -20.01 -2.91
CA GLU A 78 -11.26 -19.81 -4.05
C GLU A 78 -10.00 -20.70 -3.97
N TYR A 79 -9.57 -21.04 -2.74
CA TYR A 79 -8.25 -21.63 -2.52
C TYR A 79 -8.28 -23.04 -1.94
N GLY A 80 -9.30 -23.45 -1.20
CA GLY A 80 -9.38 -24.80 -0.70
C GLY A 80 -10.42 -25.07 0.37
N PRO A 81 -10.76 -26.35 0.61
CA PRO A 81 -11.81 -26.75 1.53
C PRO A 81 -11.33 -26.83 2.99
N PHE A 82 -10.53 -25.85 3.48
CA PHE A 82 -10.13 -25.83 4.87
C PHE A 82 -11.34 -25.58 5.79
N THR A 83 -11.44 -26.32 6.86
CA THR A 83 -12.48 -26.14 7.90
C THR A 83 -11.86 -26.25 9.28
N TYR A 84 -12.34 -25.40 10.20
CA TYR A 84 -11.87 -25.37 11.56
C TYR A 84 -13.02 -25.13 12.54
N GLU A 85 -13.09 -25.89 13.65
CA GLU A 85 -14.08 -25.67 14.70
C GLU A 85 -13.58 -24.61 15.68
N LEU A 86 -14.23 -23.45 15.65
CA LEU A 86 -13.95 -22.37 16.59
C LEU A 86 -14.32 -22.78 18.01
N SER A 87 -13.47 -22.51 18.98
CA SER A 87 -13.65 -22.87 20.39
C SER A 87 -14.70 -22.00 21.10
N HIS A 88 -14.92 -20.79 20.57
CA HIS A 88 -15.91 -19.82 21.04
C HIS A 88 -16.35 -18.90 19.89
N PRO A 89 -17.44 -18.11 20.03
CA PRO A 89 -17.79 -17.07 19.07
C PRO A 89 -16.64 -16.06 18.91
N SER A 90 -16.37 -15.64 17.67
CA SER A 90 -15.21 -14.79 17.33
C SER A 90 -15.15 -13.51 18.15
N TYR A 91 -13.93 -13.07 18.46
CA TYR A 91 -13.69 -11.70 18.89
C TYR A 91 -14.06 -10.73 17.74
N ARG A 92 -14.28 -9.46 18.09
CA ARG A 92 -14.37 -8.38 17.13
C ARG A 92 -12.98 -8.08 16.58
N PHE A 93 -12.84 -7.89 15.25
CA PHE A 93 -11.56 -7.54 14.60
C PHE A 93 -11.75 -6.68 13.35
N THR A 94 -10.70 -5.93 12.99
CA THR A 94 -10.58 -5.24 11.70
C THR A 94 -9.95 -6.18 10.70
N TYR A 95 -10.33 -6.09 9.42
CA TYR A 95 -9.73 -6.92 8.38
C TYR A 95 -9.89 -6.32 6.99
N PHE A 96 -8.96 -6.63 6.11
CA PHE A 96 -9.10 -6.44 4.67
C PHE A 96 -9.54 -7.74 4.02
N LYS A 97 -10.27 -7.61 2.93
CA LYS A 97 -10.64 -8.74 2.07
C LYS A 97 -10.64 -8.34 0.61
N ASN A 98 -10.43 -9.31 -0.25
CA ASN A 98 -10.61 -9.15 -1.68
C ASN A 98 -12.04 -8.72 -2.02
N ASP A 99 -12.19 -7.86 -3.05
CA ASP A 99 -13.48 -7.48 -3.63
C ASP A 99 -14.04 -8.58 -4.57
N ASN A 100 -13.63 -9.80 -4.35
CA ASN A 100 -14.17 -10.97 -5.03
C ASN A 100 -15.56 -11.28 -4.43
N VAL A 101 -16.52 -10.44 -4.77
CA VAL A 101 -17.90 -10.74 -4.44
C VAL A 101 -18.36 -11.83 -5.42
N TYR A 102 -18.45 -13.06 -4.95
CA TYR A 102 -19.20 -14.08 -5.67
C TYR A 102 -20.69 -13.67 -5.69
N ASN A 103 -21.02 -12.81 -6.65
CA ASN A 103 -22.42 -12.55 -6.98
C ASN A 103 -22.95 -13.75 -7.75
N GLY A 104 -23.45 -14.76 -7.03
CA GLY A 104 -24.05 -15.94 -7.65
C GLY A 104 -23.79 -17.23 -6.91
N VAL A 105 -23.73 -18.31 -7.65
CA VAL A 105 -23.56 -19.67 -7.12
C VAL A 105 -22.08 -19.89 -6.82
N CYS A 106 -21.74 -20.22 -5.58
CA CYS A 106 -20.39 -20.64 -5.21
C CYS A 106 -19.95 -21.81 -6.10
N PRO A 107 -18.82 -21.74 -6.81
CA PRO A 107 -18.37 -22.80 -7.69
C PRO A 107 -18.06 -24.11 -6.96
N GLU A 108 -17.76 -24.05 -5.67
CA GLU A 108 -17.35 -25.20 -4.86
C GLU A 108 -18.50 -25.89 -4.15
N CYS A 109 -19.34 -25.14 -3.41
CA CYS A 109 -20.44 -25.74 -2.70
C CYS A 109 -21.76 -25.75 -3.49
N GLY A 110 -21.84 -24.97 -4.56
CA GLY A 110 -23.05 -24.87 -5.40
C GLY A 110 -24.21 -24.08 -4.76
N GLU A 111 -23.97 -23.43 -3.65
CA GLU A 111 -24.98 -22.58 -2.97
C GLU A 111 -24.95 -21.15 -3.52
N GLU A 112 -26.13 -20.57 -3.70
CA GLU A 112 -26.30 -19.19 -4.10
C GLU A 112 -26.05 -18.27 -2.89
N ASN A 113 -25.12 -17.30 -3.04
CA ASN A 113 -24.69 -16.40 -1.96
C ASN A 113 -24.14 -17.13 -0.72
N ALA A 114 -23.37 -18.20 -0.93
CA ALA A 114 -22.76 -18.94 0.16
C ALA A 114 -21.93 -18.02 1.06
N GLN A 115 -22.15 -18.11 2.36
CA GLN A 115 -21.37 -17.38 3.37
C GLN A 115 -20.09 -18.16 3.67
N HIS A 116 -19.11 -18.04 2.82
CA HIS A 116 -17.74 -18.47 3.09
C HIS A 116 -16.94 -17.30 3.64
N ALA A 117 -15.88 -17.59 4.38
CA ALA A 117 -14.90 -16.58 4.75
C ALA A 117 -14.28 -15.94 3.51
N SER A 118 -14.07 -14.65 3.56
CA SER A 118 -13.34 -13.93 2.51
C SER A 118 -11.85 -14.09 2.74
N TYR A 119 -11.06 -14.04 1.67
CA TYR A 119 -9.60 -13.95 1.75
C TYR A 119 -9.20 -12.73 2.57
N THR A 120 -8.56 -12.97 3.72
CA THR A 120 -8.18 -11.95 4.71
C THR A 120 -6.68 -11.94 4.87
N GLU A 121 -6.03 -10.79 4.82
CA GLU A 121 -4.57 -10.71 4.82
C GLU A 121 -3.99 -10.18 6.10
N PHE A 122 -4.68 -9.25 6.75
CA PHE A 122 -4.27 -8.73 8.04
C PHE A 122 -5.43 -8.14 8.84
N GLY A 123 -5.18 -7.92 10.11
CA GLY A 123 -6.11 -7.22 10.99
C GLY A 123 -5.65 -7.19 12.43
N THR A 124 -6.47 -6.56 13.26
CA THR A 124 -6.28 -6.47 14.71
C THR A 124 -7.59 -6.75 15.41
N ASN A 125 -7.57 -7.63 16.44
CA ASN A 125 -8.77 -7.94 17.22
C ASN A 125 -8.90 -7.06 18.47
N GLU A 126 -10.04 -7.17 19.15
CA GLU A 126 -10.36 -6.40 20.37
C GLU A 126 -9.50 -6.75 21.58
N LYS A 127 -8.68 -7.81 21.50
CA LYS A 127 -7.69 -8.20 22.52
C LYS A 127 -6.32 -7.60 22.24
N GLY A 128 -6.14 -6.86 21.11
CA GLY A 128 -4.89 -6.25 20.71
C GLY A 128 -3.94 -7.18 19.98
N VAL A 129 -4.40 -8.35 19.57
CA VAL A 129 -3.64 -9.24 18.68
C VAL A 129 -3.75 -8.72 17.26
N SER A 130 -2.61 -8.53 16.62
CA SER A 130 -2.50 -8.20 15.21
C SER A 130 -1.84 -9.34 14.44
N VAL A 131 -2.38 -9.67 13.29
CA VAL A 131 -1.88 -10.73 12.40
C VAL A 131 -1.74 -10.15 11.00
N SER A 132 -0.65 -10.51 10.34
CA SER A 132 -0.43 -10.24 8.91
C SER A 132 0.15 -11.50 8.28
N ALA A 133 -0.50 -12.00 7.24
CA ALA A 133 -0.13 -13.22 6.53
C ALA A 133 -0.03 -12.94 5.05
N THR A 134 1.00 -13.45 4.37
CA THR A 134 1.08 -13.41 2.90
C THR A 134 1.85 -14.60 2.34
N GLU A 135 1.42 -15.07 1.15
CA GLU A 135 2.13 -16.08 0.37
C GLU A 135 3.41 -15.45 -0.23
N THR A 136 4.51 -15.56 0.49
CA THR A 136 5.75 -14.87 0.15
C THR A 136 6.93 -15.79 -0.13
N ILE A 137 6.87 -17.03 0.30
CA ILE A 137 7.97 -17.97 0.23
C ILE A 137 7.51 -19.34 -0.29
N SER A 138 8.41 -20.03 -0.96
CA SER A 138 8.14 -21.39 -1.44
C SER A 138 9.31 -22.31 -1.12
N GLY A 139 9.01 -23.57 -0.84
CA GLY A 139 10.00 -24.62 -0.72
C GLY A 139 10.64 -24.97 -2.05
N THR A 140 11.84 -25.55 -2.00
CA THR A 140 12.48 -26.12 -3.19
C THR A 140 11.73 -27.37 -3.66
N ASP A 141 11.82 -27.69 -4.96
CA ASP A 141 11.22 -28.92 -5.52
C ASP A 141 11.63 -30.18 -4.74
N ALA A 142 12.87 -30.22 -4.22
CA ALA A 142 13.37 -31.35 -3.45
C ALA A 142 12.67 -31.50 -2.10
N VAL A 143 12.37 -30.38 -1.44
CA VAL A 143 11.60 -30.35 -0.17
C VAL A 143 10.14 -30.72 -0.44
N LEU A 144 9.52 -30.10 -1.46
CA LEU A 144 8.11 -30.33 -1.80
C LEU A 144 7.85 -31.75 -2.31
N ALA A 145 8.86 -32.42 -2.86
CA ALA A 145 8.76 -33.85 -3.21
C ALA A 145 8.66 -34.77 -1.98
N VAL A 146 9.16 -34.31 -0.81
CA VAL A 146 9.12 -35.07 0.47
C VAL A 146 7.94 -34.66 1.33
N ASP A 147 7.65 -33.35 1.38
CA ASP A 147 6.60 -32.75 2.20
C ASP A 147 5.81 -31.72 1.36
N PRO A 148 4.90 -32.19 0.48
CA PRO A 148 4.13 -31.33 -0.39
C PRO A 148 3.14 -30.47 0.40
N TYR A 149 2.80 -29.29 -0.14
CA TYR A 149 1.72 -28.47 0.41
C TYR A 149 0.41 -29.25 0.46
N ARG A 150 -0.39 -28.98 1.48
CA ARG A 150 -1.69 -29.60 1.73
C ARG A 150 -2.82 -28.84 1.04
N ASP A 151 -2.63 -28.47 -0.21
CA ASP A 151 -3.63 -27.75 -1.01
C ASP A 151 -4.86 -28.60 -1.34
N ALA A 152 -5.82 -28.02 -2.06
CA ALA A 152 -7.04 -28.69 -2.47
C ALA A 152 -6.78 -29.93 -3.35
N GLY A 153 -5.73 -29.89 -4.19
CA GLY A 153 -5.31 -31.01 -5.04
C GLY A 153 -4.80 -32.18 -4.19
N TRP A 154 -3.89 -31.87 -3.27
CA TRP A 154 -3.36 -32.87 -2.33
C TRP A 154 -4.48 -33.48 -1.48
N ALA A 155 -5.40 -32.65 -0.95
CA ALA A 155 -6.53 -33.10 -0.15
C ALA A 155 -7.43 -34.08 -0.92
N GLN A 156 -7.72 -33.77 -2.17
CA GLN A 156 -8.50 -34.65 -3.04
C GLN A 156 -7.79 -36.00 -3.33
N GLU A 157 -6.49 -35.95 -3.63
CA GLU A 157 -5.70 -37.16 -3.94
C GLU A 157 -5.56 -38.08 -2.74
N ASN A 158 -5.44 -37.53 -1.54
CA ASN A 158 -5.23 -38.29 -0.30
C ASN A 158 -6.54 -38.61 0.46
N ASN A 159 -7.67 -38.03 0.04
CA ASN A 159 -8.96 -38.10 0.74
C ASN A 159 -8.86 -37.62 2.20
N GLU A 160 -8.14 -36.51 2.37
CA GLU A 160 -7.92 -35.82 3.65
C GLU A 160 -8.41 -34.36 3.58
N SER A 161 -8.41 -33.66 4.71
CA SER A 161 -8.70 -32.22 4.75
C SER A 161 -7.52 -31.43 4.18
N ALA A 162 -7.80 -30.32 3.52
CA ALA A 162 -6.78 -29.37 3.14
C ALA A 162 -6.12 -28.73 4.37
N GLY A 163 -4.89 -28.28 4.21
CA GLY A 163 -4.20 -27.43 5.18
C GLY A 163 -4.80 -26.02 5.21
N ILE A 164 -4.41 -25.24 6.21
CA ILE A 164 -4.75 -23.83 6.27
C ILE A 164 -3.93 -23.06 5.23
N GLU A 165 -4.56 -22.10 4.57
CA GLU A 165 -3.91 -21.20 3.63
C GLU A 165 -3.77 -19.79 4.20
N GLU A 166 -2.98 -18.96 3.54
CA GLU A 166 -2.72 -17.57 3.89
C GLU A 166 -3.99 -16.80 4.20
N GLY A 167 -4.97 -16.83 3.31
CA GLY A 167 -6.20 -16.04 3.41
C GLY A 167 -7.13 -16.42 4.57
N ASP A 168 -6.94 -17.61 5.16
CA ASP A 168 -7.71 -18.11 6.30
C ASP A 168 -7.06 -17.79 7.64
N ILE A 169 -5.72 -17.71 7.66
CA ILE A 169 -4.93 -17.56 8.89
C ILE A 169 -5.35 -16.35 9.71
N PRO A 170 -5.43 -15.12 9.17
CA PRO A 170 -5.80 -13.95 9.98
C PRO A 170 -7.20 -14.08 10.57
N THR A 171 -8.18 -14.56 9.79
CA THR A 171 -9.56 -14.71 10.29
C THR A 171 -9.65 -15.70 11.43
N VAL A 172 -8.98 -16.85 11.34
CA VAL A 172 -8.99 -17.87 12.41
C VAL A 172 -8.31 -17.37 13.67
N LEU A 173 -7.11 -16.80 13.53
CA LEU A 173 -6.33 -16.35 14.69
C LEU A 173 -6.96 -15.14 15.39
N LEU A 174 -7.44 -14.14 14.61
CA LEU A 174 -8.09 -12.96 15.16
C LEU A 174 -9.44 -13.29 15.82
N SER A 175 -10.12 -14.36 15.36
CA SER A 175 -11.35 -14.84 15.97
C SER A 175 -11.15 -15.45 17.34
N GLU A 176 -10.03 -16.13 17.60
CA GLU A 176 -9.87 -17.00 18.78
C GLU A 176 -8.83 -16.53 19.80
N ALA A 177 -7.77 -15.86 19.35
CA ALA A 177 -6.63 -15.59 20.22
C ALA A 177 -6.78 -14.30 21.03
N ALA A 178 -6.50 -14.36 22.32
CA ALA A 178 -6.48 -13.21 23.22
C ALA A 178 -5.09 -12.64 23.48
N SER A 179 -4.03 -13.28 22.95
CA SER A 179 -2.65 -12.80 22.97
C SER A 179 -1.88 -13.31 21.75
N ALA A 180 -0.76 -12.66 21.44
CA ALA A 180 0.13 -13.11 20.37
C ALA A 180 0.61 -14.55 20.60
N ARG A 181 0.85 -14.92 21.84
CA ARG A 181 1.27 -16.28 22.21
C ARG A 181 0.16 -17.30 21.94
N GLU A 182 -1.07 -17.02 22.33
CA GLU A 182 -2.21 -17.90 22.02
C GLU A 182 -2.42 -18.04 20.52
N ALA A 183 -2.27 -16.95 19.76
CA ALA A 183 -2.38 -16.99 18.30
C ALA A 183 -1.28 -17.86 17.67
N LEU A 184 -0.04 -17.74 18.13
CA LEU A 184 1.05 -18.59 17.68
C LEU A 184 0.79 -20.05 18.00
N ASP A 185 0.49 -20.38 19.26
CA ASP A 185 0.25 -21.76 19.70
C ASP A 185 -0.93 -22.40 18.93
N LEU A 186 -1.95 -21.60 18.62
CA LEU A 186 -3.08 -22.02 17.77
C LEU A 186 -2.64 -22.32 16.34
N LEU A 187 -1.89 -21.41 15.71
CA LEU A 187 -1.38 -21.59 14.35
C LEU A 187 -0.52 -22.85 14.22
N LEU A 188 0.45 -23.01 15.13
CA LEU A 188 1.34 -24.17 15.11
C LEU A 188 0.58 -25.48 15.32
N LYS A 189 -0.43 -25.48 16.20
CA LYS A 189 -1.33 -26.64 16.35
C LYS A 189 -2.12 -26.96 15.09
N ILE A 190 -2.56 -25.92 14.35
CA ILE A 190 -3.24 -26.11 13.07
C ILE A 190 -2.26 -26.69 12.04
N TYR A 191 -1.06 -26.15 11.94
CA TYR A 191 0.00 -26.67 11.05
C TYR A 191 0.34 -28.13 11.36
N ASP A 192 0.48 -28.49 12.66
CA ASP A 192 0.75 -29.87 13.06
C ASP A 192 -0.42 -30.82 12.78
N THR A 193 -1.66 -30.31 12.73
CA THR A 193 -2.86 -31.15 12.59
C THR A 193 -3.29 -31.27 11.13
N TYR A 194 -3.37 -30.14 10.41
CA TYR A 194 -3.91 -30.06 9.06
C TYR A 194 -2.83 -29.79 8.01
N GLY A 195 -1.71 -29.18 8.40
CA GLY A 195 -0.66 -28.70 7.50
C GLY A 195 -0.94 -27.33 6.93
N CYS A 196 -0.08 -26.94 6.00
CA CYS A 196 -0.08 -25.67 5.27
C CYS A 196 -0.47 -25.93 3.80
N ALA A 197 -1.38 -25.14 3.25
CA ALA A 197 -1.78 -25.24 1.86
C ALA A 197 -0.82 -24.50 0.90
N ASP A 198 -0.07 -23.54 1.44
CA ASP A 198 0.89 -22.67 0.72
C ASP A 198 2.12 -22.38 1.58
N GLY A 199 3.05 -21.59 1.05
CA GLY A 199 4.26 -21.13 1.74
C GLY A 199 4.16 -19.65 2.12
N ALA A 200 4.25 -19.36 3.39
CA ALA A 200 3.99 -18.02 3.91
C ALA A 200 5.06 -17.51 4.87
N GLY A 201 5.23 -16.19 4.87
CA GLY A 201 5.91 -15.41 5.91
C GLY A 201 4.89 -14.64 6.73
N LEU A 202 4.78 -14.91 8.03
CA LEU A 202 3.67 -14.46 8.88
C LEU A 202 4.15 -13.62 10.05
N PHE A 203 3.35 -12.61 10.41
CA PHE A 203 3.51 -11.88 11.67
C PHE A 203 2.34 -12.11 12.59
N ILE A 204 2.66 -12.40 13.85
CA ILE A 204 1.71 -12.42 14.95
C ILE A 204 2.27 -11.52 16.05
N THR A 205 1.51 -10.52 16.47
CA THR A 205 2.00 -9.54 17.45
C THR A 205 0.91 -9.04 18.37
N ASP A 206 1.32 -8.64 19.55
CA ASP A 206 0.55 -7.79 20.46
C ASP A 206 1.47 -6.76 21.12
N GLN A 207 0.98 -6.10 22.15
CA GLN A 207 1.77 -5.11 22.88
C GLN A 207 3.00 -5.74 23.58
N GLN A 208 2.94 -7.02 23.94
CA GLN A 208 3.94 -7.71 24.78
C GLN A 208 5.01 -8.39 23.95
N GLU A 209 4.60 -9.15 22.93
CA GLU A 209 5.53 -9.93 22.11
C GLU A 209 5.16 -9.89 20.63
N SER A 210 6.13 -10.27 19.81
CA SER A 210 5.96 -10.36 18.34
C SER A 210 6.69 -11.60 17.85
N TRP A 211 6.09 -12.28 16.89
CA TRP A 211 6.61 -13.48 16.26
C TRP A 211 6.62 -13.34 14.75
N TYR A 212 7.64 -13.88 14.11
CA TYR A 212 7.72 -14.07 12.68
C TYR A 212 7.84 -15.55 12.38
N ILE A 213 7.02 -16.05 11.48
CA ILE A 213 6.90 -17.47 11.16
C ILE A 213 7.15 -17.65 9.68
N GLU A 214 7.98 -18.62 9.32
CA GLU A 214 8.14 -19.10 7.94
C GLU A 214 7.76 -20.56 7.82
N ASN A 215 6.93 -20.89 6.84
CA ASN A 215 6.68 -22.27 6.40
C ASN A 215 6.99 -22.38 4.90
N CYS A 216 7.77 -23.38 4.51
CA CYS A 216 8.20 -23.61 3.14
C CYS A 216 7.80 -25.01 2.61
N SER A 217 6.90 -25.70 3.29
CA SER A 217 6.37 -27.01 2.87
C SER A 217 5.09 -27.34 3.63
N GLY A 218 4.50 -28.49 3.34
CA GLY A 218 3.20 -28.87 3.85
C GLY A 218 3.07 -28.98 5.36
N THR A 219 4.17 -29.25 6.08
CA THR A 219 4.12 -29.45 7.56
C THR A 219 5.29 -28.85 8.32
N GLN A 220 6.26 -28.24 7.63
CA GLN A 220 7.46 -27.75 8.30
C GLN A 220 7.50 -26.23 8.38
N TYR A 221 7.82 -25.73 9.58
CA TYR A 221 7.87 -24.31 9.90
C TYR A 221 8.96 -23.98 10.90
N VAL A 222 9.33 -22.70 10.95
CA VAL A 222 10.12 -22.10 12.03
C VAL A 222 9.46 -20.79 12.43
N ALA A 223 9.24 -20.60 13.73
CA ALA A 223 8.78 -19.35 14.34
C ALA A 223 9.91 -18.77 15.19
N ILE A 224 10.16 -17.46 15.05
CA ILE A 224 11.16 -16.73 15.83
C ILE A 224 10.52 -15.57 16.59
N LYS A 225 10.93 -15.37 17.85
CA LYS A 225 10.49 -14.26 18.68
C LYS A 225 11.26 -13.00 18.34
N LEU A 226 10.56 -11.99 17.87
CA LEU A 226 11.16 -10.74 17.45
C LEU A 226 11.52 -9.86 18.66
N ASN A 227 12.77 -9.43 18.73
CA ASN A 227 13.26 -8.54 19.76
C ASN A 227 13.33 -7.08 19.28
N ASP A 228 13.58 -6.17 20.22
CA ASP A 228 13.60 -4.72 19.95
C ASP A 228 14.83 -4.23 19.20
N ASP A 229 15.86 -5.06 19.04
CA ASP A 229 17.09 -4.71 18.32
C ASP A 229 17.07 -5.16 16.84
N LEU A 230 16.06 -5.94 16.44
CA LEU A 230 15.95 -6.41 15.06
C LEU A 230 15.50 -5.29 14.12
N LEU A 231 16.08 -5.30 12.92
CA LEU A 231 15.65 -4.54 11.76
C LEU A 231 15.84 -5.46 10.55
N PHE A 232 14.77 -5.75 9.81
CA PHE A 232 14.88 -6.56 8.60
C PHE A 232 13.86 -6.18 7.54
N LEU A 233 14.16 -6.61 6.32
CA LEU A 233 13.31 -6.51 5.14
C LEU A 233 13.04 -7.91 4.61
N GLU A 234 11.79 -8.18 4.23
CA GLU A 234 11.41 -9.45 3.60
C GLU A 234 10.62 -9.16 2.31
N PRO A 235 11.25 -9.29 1.15
CA PRO A 235 10.61 -9.10 -0.15
C PRO A 235 10.35 -10.45 -0.86
N ASN A 236 9.37 -11.24 -0.40
CA ASN A 236 9.03 -12.57 -0.95
C ASN A 236 10.21 -13.56 -0.96
N MET A 237 10.87 -13.70 0.16
CA MET A 237 11.92 -14.69 0.33
C MET A 237 12.08 -15.10 1.77
N ALA A 238 12.39 -16.35 2.02
CA ALA A 238 12.74 -16.81 3.36
C ALA A 238 13.96 -16.05 3.88
N ILE A 239 13.88 -15.55 5.11
CA ILE A 239 14.93 -14.76 5.76
C ILE A 239 15.43 -15.38 7.07
N ILE A 240 14.79 -16.45 7.58
CA ILE A 240 15.31 -17.18 8.74
C ILE A 240 16.52 -17.99 8.29
N GLY A 241 17.68 -17.59 8.78
CA GLY A 241 18.98 -18.23 8.50
C GLY A 241 19.30 -19.37 9.46
N SER A 242 20.49 -19.31 10.07
CA SER A 242 20.94 -20.33 11.01
C SER A 242 20.34 -20.09 12.38
N VAL A 243 19.62 -21.07 12.90
CA VAL A 243 18.99 -21.04 14.20
C VAL A 243 19.33 -22.29 15.00
N ASP A 244 19.54 -22.10 16.29
CA ASP A 244 19.66 -23.16 17.30
C ASP A 244 18.25 -23.52 17.78
N LEU A 245 17.85 -24.77 17.58
CA LEU A 245 16.52 -25.27 17.97
C LEU A 245 16.42 -25.59 19.47
N ASP A 246 17.54 -25.57 20.20
CA ASP A 246 17.55 -25.68 21.67
C ASP A 246 17.23 -24.34 22.36
N ASP A 247 17.27 -23.22 21.63
CA ASP A 247 16.79 -21.90 22.11
C ASP A 247 15.26 -21.81 22.09
N THR A 248 14.60 -22.63 22.89
CA THR A 248 13.12 -22.74 22.90
C THR A 248 12.39 -21.49 23.42
N GLU A 249 13.11 -20.51 23.94
CA GLU A 249 12.54 -19.21 24.32
C GLU A 249 12.28 -18.33 23.08
N ASN A 250 13.18 -18.41 22.11
CA ASN A 250 13.19 -17.51 20.94
C ASN A 250 12.90 -18.22 19.62
N VAL A 251 13.02 -19.55 19.57
CA VAL A 251 12.82 -20.36 18.36
C VAL A 251 11.87 -21.52 18.65
N ILE A 252 10.84 -21.67 17.83
CA ILE A 252 9.93 -22.81 17.85
C ILE A 252 9.88 -23.38 16.44
N ALA A 253 10.08 -24.67 16.29
CA ALA A 253 10.11 -25.32 14.99
C ALA A 253 9.28 -26.60 14.99
N SER A 254 8.86 -27.02 13.78
CA SER A 254 8.19 -28.30 13.59
C SER A 254 9.07 -29.46 14.04
N PRO A 255 8.47 -30.52 14.64
CA PRO A 255 9.26 -31.62 15.24
C PRO A 255 10.14 -32.41 14.26
N LYS A 256 9.81 -32.39 12.98
CA LYS A 256 10.53 -33.14 11.93
C LYS A 256 11.38 -32.26 11.02
N LEU A 257 11.64 -31.03 11.40
CA LEU A 257 12.32 -30.05 10.55
C LEU A 257 13.65 -30.58 9.97
N ILE A 258 14.57 -31.05 10.82
CA ILE A 258 15.86 -31.60 10.38
C ILE A 258 15.68 -32.89 9.59
N GLU A 259 14.79 -33.79 10.03
CA GLU A 259 14.52 -35.07 9.38
C GLU A 259 14.02 -34.88 7.94
N THR A 260 13.06 -33.97 7.73
CA THR A 260 12.50 -33.67 6.42
C THR A 260 13.55 -33.06 5.48
N ALA A 261 14.34 -32.10 5.94
CA ALA A 261 15.43 -31.52 5.14
C ALA A 261 16.49 -32.56 4.75
N LYS A 262 16.81 -33.51 5.66
CA LYS A 262 17.71 -34.62 5.36
C LYS A 262 17.10 -35.60 4.32
N ALA A 263 15.82 -35.92 4.46
CA ALA A 263 15.12 -36.77 3.49
C ALA A 263 15.07 -36.12 2.10
N ALA A 264 14.94 -34.81 2.01
CA ALA A 264 15.03 -34.02 0.79
C ALA A 264 16.46 -33.89 0.25
N GLY A 265 17.48 -34.20 1.04
CA GLY A 265 18.89 -34.04 0.68
C GLY A 265 19.36 -32.57 0.68
N THR A 266 18.64 -31.68 1.32
CA THR A 266 18.89 -30.22 1.34
C THR A 266 19.40 -29.70 2.67
N PHE A 267 19.52 -30.54 3.70
CA PHE A 267 19.90 -30.13 5.03
C PHE A 267 21.21 -29.33 5.04
N THR A 268 21.17 -28.18 5.65
CA THR A 268 22.32 -27.30 5.91
C THR A 268 22.29 -26.90 7.39
N GLY A 269 23.30 -27.28 8.17
CA GLY A 269 23.36 -27.04 9.60
C GLY A 269 24.30 -27.99 10.31
N ASP A 270 24.17 -28.12 11.63
CA ASP A 270 24.86 -29.07 12.48
C ASP A 270 23.81 -29.86 13.28
N GLU A 271 23.56 -31.10 12.88
CA GLU A 271 22.55 -31.95 13.53
C GLU A 271 22.98 -32.33 14.99
N ALA A 272 24.28 -32.44 15.23
CA ALA A 272 24.78 -32.83 16.58
C ALA A 272 24.55 -31.69 17.62
N GLU A 273 24.53 -30.45 17.16
CA GLU A 273 24.27 -29.25 17.93
C GLU A 273 22.84 -28.72 17.76
N ASN A 274 21.94 -29.49 17.13
CA ASN A 274 20.54 -29.14 16.84
C ASN A 274 20.37 -27.77 16.10
N ILE A 275 21.30 -27.49 15.19
CA ILE A 275 21.34 -26.25 14.41
C ILE A 275 20.89 -26.51 12.98
N ILE A 276 20.02 -25.65 12.45
CA ILE A 276 19.62 -25.65 11.03
C ILE A 276 19.72 -24.23 10.44
N ASN A 277 20.20 -24.13 9.21
CA ASN A 277 19.94 -22.95 8.39
C ASN A 277 18.64 -23.21 7.62
N PHE A 278 17.54 -22.62 8.11
CA PHE A 278 16.20 -22.89 7.60
C PHE A 278 16.10 -22.52 6.12
N ARG A 279 16.45 -21.28 5.77
CA ARG A 279 16.42 -20.82 4.39
C ARG A 279 17.23 -21.72 3.45
N ALA A 280 18.48 -22.00 3.80
CA ALA A 280 19.33 -22.81 2.92
C ALA A 280 18.83 -24.25 2.76
N SER A 281 18.14 -24.78 3.80
CA SER A 281 17.61 -26.14 3.80
C SER A 281 16.26 -26.26 3.08
N TYR A 282 15.41 -25.22 3.15
CA TYR A 282 14.04 -25.28 2.68
C TYR A 282 13.77 -24.45 1.41
N ALA A 283 14.20 -23.18 1.39
CA ALA A 283 13.97 -22.27 0.28
C ALA A 283 15.16 -22.15 -0.70
N GLY A 284 16.28 -22.80 -0.36
CA GLY A 284 17.48 -22.80 -1.20
C GLY A 284 18.32 -21.52 -1.09
N ARG A 285 19.36 -21.47 -1.92
CA ARG A 285 20.24 -20.29 -1.98
C ARG A 285 19.61 -19.18 -2.83
N LEU A 286 19.95 -17.96 -2.48
CA LEU A 286 19.61 -16.81 -3.30
C LEU A 286 20.44 -16.81 -4.58
N ASP A 287 19.80 -16.97 -5.72
CA ASP A 287 20.42 -16.94 -7.04
C ASP A 287 20.46 -15.53 -7.64
N SER A 288 19.47 -14.70 -7.28
CA SER A 288 19.37 -13.30 -7.68
C SER A 288 18.82 -12.46 -6.53
N ALA A 289 19.32 -11.25 -6.34
CA ALA A 289 18.77 -10.36 -5.33
C ALA A 289 17.54 -9.63 -5.87
N ASP A 290 16.50 -9.56 -5.06
CA ASP A 290 15.32 -8.76 -5.34
C ASP A 290 15.66 -7.26 -5.32
N LYS A 291 15.16 -6.51 -6.30
CA LYS A 291 15.42 -5.06 -6.42
C LYS A 291 14.89 -4.27 -5.23
N ARG A 292 13.79 -4.73 -4.60
CA ARG A 292 13.21 -4.10 -3.40
C ARG A 292 14.16 -4.21 -2.22
N LEU A 293 14.82 -5.37 -2.07
CA LEU A 293 15.85 -5.55 -1.03
C LEU A 293 17.05 -4.62 -1.27
N VAL A 294 17.53 -4.51 -2.51
CA VAL A 294 18.64 -3.62 -2.88
C VAL A 294 18.29 -2.16 -2.57
N GLU A 295 17.17 -1.68 -3.08
CA GLU A 295 16.74 -0.29 -2.87
C GLU A 295 16.43 -0.01 -1.39
N GLY A 296 15.75 -0.94 -0.71
CA GLY A 296 15.42 -0.81 0.70
C GLY A 296 16.63 -0.74 1.62
N LEU A 297 17.63 -1.61 1.43
CA LEU A 297 18.88 -1.57 2.20
C LEU A 297 19.63 -0.25 1.99
N ASN A 298 19.74 0.22 0.74
CA ASN A 298 20.38 1.50 0.42
C ASN A 298 19.59 2.70 0.98
N TYR A 299 18.25 2.60 1.09
CA TYR A 299 17.41 3.59 1.73
C TYR A 299 17.63 3.64 3.25
N LEU A 300 17.73 2.49 3.90
CA LEU A 300 17.95 2.42 5.33
C LEU A 300 19.31 2.97 5.76
N ASN A 301 20.33 2.79 4.93
CA ASN A 301 21.68 3.23 5.26
C ASN A 301 22.40 3.77 4.02
N SER A 302 22.65 5.07 4.02
CA SER A 302 23.30 5.78 2.90
C SER A 302 24.76 5.37 2.67
N ALA A 303 25.41 4.76 3.67
CA ALA A 303 26.74 4.20 3.52
C ALA A 303 26.76 2.85 2.78
N TYR A 304 25.59 2.21 2.63
CA TYR A 304 25.46 1.00 1.84
C TYR A 304 25.57 1.35 0.35
N SER A 305 26.26 0.50 -0.37
CA SER A 305 26.30 0.52 -1.82
C SER A 305 26.00 -0.89 -2.33
N TYR A 306 24.87 -1.43 -1.88
CA TYR A 306 24.44 -2.74 -2.31
C TYR A 306 24.02 -2.70 -3.78
N ASP A 307 24.37 -3.79 -4.47
CA ASP A 307 23.82 -4.21 -5.74
C ASP A 307 23.46 -5.70 -5.67
N ALA A 308 22.79 -6.21 -6.68
CA ALA A 308 22.35 -7.60 -6.69
C ALA A 308 23.50 -8.60 -6.55
N GLU A 309 24.66 -8.32 -7.19
CA GLU A 309 25.82 -9.23 -7.16
C GLU A 309 26.40 -9.35 -5.75
N LYS A 310 26.56 -8.23 -5.05
CA LYS A 310 27.06 -8.21 -3.68
C LYS A 310 26.13 -8.94 -2.70
N LEU A 311 24.81 -8.77 -2.86
CA LEU A 311 23.84 -9.44 -2.00
C LEU A 311 23.78 -10.95 -2.24
N VAL A 312 23.89 -11.40 -3.50
CA VAL A 312 23.96 -12.83 -3.84
C VAL A 312 25.24 -13.44 -3.32
N ALA A 313 26.37 -12.73 -3.39
CA ALA A 313 27.67 -13.20 -2.91
C ALA A 313 27.73 -13.36 -1.38
N ASP A 314 26.98 -12.53 -0.64
CA ASP A 314 26.92 -12.57 0.84
C ASP A 314 25.47 -12.57 1.32
N ASN A 315 24.77 -13.70 1.11
CA ASN A 315 23.39 -13.85 1.47
C ASN A 315 23.10 -14.04 2.97
N SER A 316 24.14 -14.08 3.82
CA SER A 316 23.98 -14.03 5.27
C SER A 316 23.61 -12.62 5.80
N ARG A 317 23.81 -11.57 4.98
CA ARG A 317 23.64 -10.18 5.42
C ARG A 317 22.22 -9.79 5.80
N PHE A 318 21.23 -10.40 5.18
CA PHE A 318 19.83 -10.06 5.42
C PHE A 318 19.02 -11.18 6.10
N THR A 319 19.68 -12.27 6.51
CA THR A 319 19.03 -13.35 7.27
C THR A 319 19.02 -13.05 8.76
N ILE A 320 18.02 -13.60 9.45
CA ILE A 320 17.91 -13.56 10.91
C ILE A 320 18.57 -14.82 11.47
N SER A 321 19.44 -14.66 12.44
CA SER A 321 20.19 -15.78 13.06
C SER A 321 20.33 -15.56 14.57
N ASN A 322 20.44 -16.65 15.35
CA ASN A 322 20.92 -16.60 16.73
C ASN A 322 22.29 -17.26 16.91
N LEU A 323 23.03 -17.41 15.81
CA LEU A 323 24.41 -17.90 15.78
C LEU A 323 25.31 -16.84 15.18
N ASP A 324 26.36 -16.45 15.90
CA ASP A 324 27.36 -15.54 15.36
C ASP A 324 28.33 -16.24 14.37
N ALA A 325 29.26 -15.49 13.79
CA ALA A 325 30.22 -16.01 12.83
C ALA A 325 31.18 -17.06 13.42
N SER A 326 31.26 -17.19 14.75
CA SER A 326 32.04 -18.23 15.42
C SER A 326 31.24 -19.52 15.72
N GLY A 327 29.92 -19.49 15.45
CA GLY A 327 28.98 -20.55 15.79
C GLY A 327 28.51 -20.48 17.26
N ALA A 328 28.78 -19.38 17.98
CA ALA A 328 28.26 -19.21 19.33
C ALA A 328 26.80 -18.72 19.29
N ILE A 329 25.99 -19.23 20.24
CA ILE A 329 24.61 -18.81 20.43
C ILE A 329 24.58 -17.37 20.96
N VAL A 330 23.81 -16.52 20.29
CA VAL A 330 23.62 -15.11 20.63
C VAL A 330 22.13 -14.77 20.50
N PRO A 331 21.65 -13.65 21.06
CA PRO A 331 20.30 -13.20 20.78
C PRO A 331 20.05 -13.06 19.27
N LEU A 332 18.83 -13.33 18.82
CA LEU A 332 18.44 -13.14 17.42
C LEU A 332 18.88 -11.77 16.88
N TYR A 333 19.55 -11.74 15.77
CA TYR A 333 20.10 -10.55 15.14
C TYR A 333 20.01 -10.60 13.61
N THR A 334 20.19 -9.43 12.97
CA THR A 334 20.44 -9.29 11.54
C THR A 334 21.70 -8.45 11.33
N ASN A 335 22.32 -8.57 10.15
CA ASN A 335 23.41 -7.70 9.74
C ASN A 335 22.95 -6.41 9.07
N ILE A 336 21.65 -6.09 9.15
CA ILE A 336 21.06 -4.86 8.61
C ILE A 336 21.08 -3.78 9.68
N SER A 337 21.47 -2.57 9.30
CA SER A 337 21.41 -1.40 10.16
C SER A 337 20.92 -0.19 9.38
N ALA A 338 20.19 0.70 10.04
CA ALA A 338 19.91 2.04 9.54
C ALA A 338 21.01 3.01 9.99
N ASP A 339 21.28 4.04 9.21
CA ASP A 339 22.23 5.12 9.56
C ASP A 339 21.58 6.17 10.49
N ARG A 340 20.32 5.96 10.86
CA ARG A 340 19.52 6.80 11.73
C ARG A 340 18.53 5.98 12.54
N THR A 341 18.01 6.56 13.59
CA THR A 341 16.82 6.05 14.28
C THR A 341 15.60 6.33 13.41
N LEU A 342 14.84 5.30 13.06
CA LEU A 342 13.72 5.41 12.11
C LEU A 342 12.52 6.11 12.75
N THR A 343 11.88 6.97 11.99
CA THR A 343 10.61 7.62 12.31
C THR A 343 9.45 6.94 11.59
N VAL A 344 8.21 7.25 11.95
CA VAL A 344 7.04 6.82 11.17
C VAL A 344 7.15 7.28 9.72
N ASP A 345 7.61 8.51 9.46
CA ASP A 345 7.86 9.02 8.10
C ASP A 345 8.86 8.15 7.32
N ASP A 346 9.91 7.65 7.97
CA ASP A 346 10.86 6.75 7.31
C ASP A 346 10.19 5.45 6.85
N ILE A 347 9.30 4.89 7.68
CA ILE A 347 8.55 3.67 7.33
C ILE A 347 7.56 3.95 6.19
N LEU A 348 6.79 5.06 6.26
CA LEU A 348 5.86 5.42 5.18
C LEU A 348 6.59 5.68 3.86
N ASN A 349 7.74 6.36 3.90
CA ASN A 349 8.54 6.66 2.71
C ASN A 349 9.27 5.42 2.15
N TYR A 350 9.58 4.43 2.97
CA TYR A 350 10.07 3.13 2.49
C TYR A 350 9.11 2.51 1.47
N TYR A 351 7.80 2.54 1.75
CA TYR A 351 6.78 2.02 0.83
C TYR A 351 6.57 2.87 -0.42
N LYS A 352 7.10 4.09 -0.47
CA LYS A 352 7.07 4.95 -1.67
C LYS A 352 8.32 4.79 -2.55
N LEU A 353 9.24 3.88 -2.21
CA LEU A 353 10.41 3.57 -3.05
C LEU A 353 9.99 2.98 -4.40
N SER A 354 10.76 3.29 -5.43
CA SER A 354 10.38 3.03 -6.83
C SER A 354 10.20 1.55 -7.19
N THR A 355 10.87 0.65 -6.46
CA THR A 355 10.75 -0.80 -6.64
C THR A 355 9.61 -1.41 -5.83
N ILE A 356 9.10 -0.70 -4.84
CA ILE A 356 8.03 -1.13 -3.93
C ILE A 356 6.69 -0.54 -4.36
N ALA A 357 6.64 0.77 -4.58
CA ALA A 357 5.45 1.46 -5.07
C ALA A 357 5.19 1.11 -6.54
N LYS A 358 4.15 0.35 -6.82
CA LYS A 358 3.82 -0.16 -8.15
C LYS A 358 2.31 -0.35 -8.33
N SER A 359 1.87 -0.49 -9.57
CA SER A 359 0.45 -0.67 -9.92
C SER A 359 -0.17 -1.99 -9.42
N GLY A 360 0.63 -2.89 -8.88
CA GLY A 360 0.14 -4.14 -8.29
C GLY A 360 -0.07 -4.05 -6.77
N ASN A 361 0.26 -2.91 -6.13
CA ASN A 361 -0.06 -2.73 -4.73
C ASN A 361 -1.58 -2.67 -4.54
N GLN A 362 -2.09 -3.43 -3.59
CA GLN A 362 -3.51 -3.46 -3.26
C GLN A 362 -3.80 -2.72 -1.98
N GLU A 363 -3.05 -2.99 -0.94
CA GLU A 363 -3.04 -2.22 0.31
C GLU A 363 -1.70 -2.36 1.02
N ILE A 364 -1.49 -1.47 1.99
CA ILE A 364 -0.42 -1.54 2.96
C ILE A 364 -0.98 -1.25 4.32
N GLU A 365 -0.67 -2.11 5.29
CA GLU A 365 -0.89 -1.82 6.69
C GLU A 365 0.43 -1.78 7.45
N ILE A 366 0.55 -0.79 8.32
CA ILE A 366 1.67 -0.58 9.21
C ILE A 366 1.13 -0.58 10.63
N PHE A 367 1.53 -1.56 11.42
CA PHE A 367 1.27 -1.57 12.86
C PHE A 367 2.41 -0.84 13.57
N GLN A 368 2.10 0.32 14.16
CA GLN A 368 2.97 1.01 15.10
C GLN A 368 2.52 0.65 16.52
N ILE A 369 3.35 -0.04 17.28
CA ILE A 369 2.98 -0.63 18.56
C ILE A 369 3.73 0.04 19.70
N PHE A 370 2.99 0.65 20.62
CA PHE A 370 3.48 1.38 21.78
C PHE A 370 3.42 0.50 23.03
N LYS A 371 4.57 0.25 23.65
CA LYS A 371 4.67 -0.61 24.84
C LYS A 371 4.01 -0.04 26.09
N ASP A 372 4.04 1.29 26.27
CA ASP A 372 3.67 1.98 27.50
C ASP A 372 2.24 2.56 27.47
N ARG A 373 1.45 2.29 26.41
CA ARG A 373 0.06 2.75 26.32
C ARG A 373 -0.91 1.72 26.92
N PRO A 374 -2.10 2.15 27.38
CA PRO A 374 -3.19 1.22 27.61
C PRO A 374 -3.47 0.40 26.34
N MET A 375 -3.84 -0.86 26.49
CA MET A 375 -3.95 -1.83 25.40
C MET A 375 -4.78 -1.33 24.21
N GLU A 376 -5.95 -0.73 24.47
CA GLU A 376 -6.83 -0.22 23.41
C GLU A 376 -6.24 0.95 22.58
N TYR A 377 -5.14 1.56 23.05
CA TYR A 377 -4.41 2.64 22.36
C TYR A 377 -2.98 2.21 21.95
N ALA A 378 -2.61 0.97 22.22
CA ALA A 378 -1.24 0.50 22.03
C ALA A 378 -0.89 0.37 20.54
N THR A 379 -1.81 -0.06 19.71
CA THR A 379 -1.61 -0.21 18.27
C THR A 379 -2.23 0.97 17.52
N VAL A 380 -1.42 1.63 16.70
CA VAL A 380 -1.86 2.57 15.67
C VAL A 380 -1.62 1.91 14.33
N GLY A 381 -2.66 1.77 13.52
CA GLY A 381 -2.57 1.32 12.14
C GLY A 381 -2.39 2.51 11.21
N TRP A 382 -1.53 2.38 10.20
CA TRP A 382 -1.38 3.33 9.10
C TRP A 382 -1.70 2.58 7.81
N VAL A 383 -2.74 3.00 7.09
CA VAL A 383 -3.26 2.28 5.93
C VAL A 383 -3.22 3.14 4.69
N ALA A 384 -2.73 2.55 3.60
CA ALA A 384 -2.94 3.04 2.25
C ALA A 384 -3.53 1.93 1.39
N VAL A 385 -4.42 2.26 0.48
CA VAL A 385 -5.10 1.31 -0.42
C VAL A 385 -4.84 1.71 -1.86
N GLY A 386 -4.43 0.75 -2.70
CA GLY A 386 -4.03 0.95 -4.09
C GLY A 386 -2.55 1.31 -4.26
N ASP A 387 -2.16 1.73 -5.46
CA ASP A 387 -0.77 2.09 -5.80
C ASP A 387 -0.23 3.19 -4.88
N LEU A 388 0.96 2.97 -4.36
CA LEU A 388 1.58 3.81 -3.33
C LEU A 388 2.33 5.02 -3.84
N ALA A 389 2.67 5.09 -5.12
CA ALA A 389 3.50 6.16 -5.66
C ALA A 389 2.88 7.55 -5.46
N CYS A 390 1.55 7.63 -5.59
CA CYS A 390 0.75 8.83 -5.33
C CYS A 390 -0.37 8.47 -4.35
N ASN A 391 -0.03 8.21 -3.09
CA ASN A 391 -0.97 7.84 -2.04
C ASN A 391 -0.59 8.48 -0.69
N VAL A 392 -1.48 8.38 0.27
CA VAL A 392 -1.29 8.79 1.66
C VAL A 392 -1.71 7.68 2.61
N PHE A 393 -1.12 7.65 3.79
CA PHE A 393 -1.44 6.69 4.84
C PHE A 393 -2.38 7.31 5.85
N VAL A 394 -3.54 6.72 6.04
CA VAL A 394 -4.55 7.16 7.01
C VAL A 394 -4.32 6.45 8.34
N PRO A 395 -4.09 7.18 9.43
CA PRO A 395 -3.91 6.58 10.74
C PRO A 395 -5.24 6.27 11.43
N TYR A 396 -5.27 5.20 12.22
CA TYR A 396 -6.43 4.79 13.00
C TYR A 396 -6.05 3.96 14.23
N TYR A 397 -6.97 3.82 15.18
CA TYR A 397 -6.86 2.90 16.32
C TYR A 397 -7.73 1.67 16.06
N PRO A 398 -7.16 0.51 15.65
CA PRO A 398 -7.94 -0.64 15.18
C PRO A 398 -8.86 -1.22 16.27
N MET A 399 -8.48 -1.11 17.53
CA MET A 399 -9.29 -1.60 18.64
C MET A 399 -10.46 -0.67 19.02
N LEU A 400 -10.43 0.59 18.58
CA LEU A 400 -11.45 1.59 18.95
C LEU A 400 -12.45 1.89 17.83
N ILE A 401 -12.11 1.70 16.56
CA ILE A 401 -13.03 2.02 15.47
C ILE A 401 -14.20 1.04 15.42
N ASP A 402 -15.41 1.56 15.28
CA ASP A 402 -16.64 0.75 15.17
C ASP A 402 -17.06 0.49 13.73
N ALA A 403 -16.62 1.33 12.80
CA ALA A 403 -16.88 1.20 11.38
C ALA A 403 -15.76 1.81 10.56
N MET A 404 -15.58 1.33 9.34
CA MET A 404 -14.69 1.92 8.37
C MET A 404 -15.39 3.00 7.55
N TYR A 405 -14.59 3.91 6.98
CA TYR A 405 -15.08 4.88 6.01
C TYR A 405 -15.74 4.16 4.82
N GLU A 406 -16.93 4.63 4.41
CA GLU A 406 -17.73 3.98 3.34
C GLU A 406 -16.97 3.83 2.02
N GLY A 407 -16.03 4.72 1.71
CA GLY A 407 -15.20 4.64 0.50
C GLY A 407 -14.30 3.40 0.44
N TYR A 408 -13.90 2.86 1.59
CA TYR A 408 -13.16 1.59 1.67
C TYR A 408 -14.03 0.36 1.43
N GLN A 409 -15.36 0.51 1.47
CA GLN A 409 -16.32 -0.58 1.30
C GLN A 409 -17.03 -0.51 -0.06
N ALA A 410 -16.71 0.50 -0.87
CA ALA A 410 -17.25 0.62 -2.21
C ALA A 410 -16.57 -0.38 -3.14
N GLY A 411 -17.33 -1.34 -3.62
CA GLY A 411 -16.85 -2.39 -4.52
C GLY A 411 -16.32 -1.86 -5.85
N THR A 412 -15.65 -2.74 -6.57
CA THR A 412 -15.11 -2.48 -7.89
C THR A 412 -16.27 -2.23 -8.87
N PRO A 413 -16.32 -1.07 -9.52
CA PRO A 413 -17.27 -0.86 -10.59
C PRO A 413 -16.94 -1.78 -11.78
N GLU A 414 -17.92 -2.07 -12.64
CA GLU A 414 -17.69 -2.83 -13.86
C GLU A 414 -16.80 -2.03 -14.83
N VAL A 415 -15.50 -2.35 -14.82
CA VAL A 415 -14.49 -1.68 -15.63
C VAL A 415 -14.36 -2.40 -16.97
N GLN A 416 -14.59 -1.66 -18.06
CA GLN A 416 -14.45 -2.18 -19.41
C GLN A 416 -13.12 -1.72 -20.03
N PHE A 417 -12.49 -2.60 -20.80
CA PHE A 417 -11.28 -2.27 -21.56
C PHE A 417 -11.58 -2.31 -23.07
N THR A 418 -11.10 -1.28 -23.78
CA THR A 418 -11.17 -1.21 -25.24
C THR A 418 -9.86 -0.69 -25.81
N THR A 419 -9.51 -1.13 -27.02
CA THR A 419 -8.35 -0.61 -27.77
C THR A 419 -8.67 0.66 -28.56
N GLU A 420 -9.97 0.96 -28.77
CA GLU A 420 -10.41 2.16 -29.47
C GLU A 420 -10.77 3.25 -28.45
N LYS A 421 -10.38 4.50 -28.73
CA LYS A 421 -10.68 5.63 -27.85
C LYS A 421 -12.19 5.84 -27.76
N PRO A 422 -12.78 5.73 -26.56
CA PRO A 422 -14.20 6.00 -26.37
C PRO A 422 -14.56 7.44 -26.74
N THR A 423 -15.78 7.64 -27.25
CA THR A 423 -16.33 8.97 -27.60
C THR A 423 -17.22 9.53 -26.50
N GLU A 424 -17.67 8.70 -25.57
CA GLU A 424 -18.57 9.05 -24.48
C GLU A 424 -18.15 8.34 -23.17
N GLY A 425 -18.61 8.86 -22.04
CA GLY A 425 -18.34 8.31 -20.72
C GLY A 425 -17.00 8.75 -20.13
N LEU A 426 -16.74 8.32 -18.89
CA LEU A 426 -15.47 8.52 -18.24
C LEU A 426 -14.51 7.41 -18.66
N PHE A 427 -13.42 7.77 -19.28
CA PHE A 427 -12.38 6.82 -19.69
C PHE A 427 -11.00 7.44 -19.51
N TYR A 428 -10.00 6.56 -19.37
CA TYR A 428 -8.61 6.96 -19.32
C TYR A 428 -7.73 5.94 -20.04
N PRO A 429 -6.59 6.35 -20.64
CA PRO A 429 -5.64 5.42 -21.25
C PRO A 429 -5.13 4.40 -20.24
N TYR A 430 -5.03 3.17 -20.65
CA TYR A 430 -4.60 2.06 -19.82
C TYR A 430 -3.78 1.06 -20.63
N ALA A 431 -2.70 0.58 -20.03
CA ALA A 431 -1.85 -0.45 -20.62
C ALA A 431 -2.17 -1.80 -19.98
N LYS A 432 -3.09 -2.55 -20.58
CA LYS A 432 -3.42 -3.89 -20.11
C LYS A 432 -2.24 -4.83 -20.34
N ARG A 433 -1.72 -5.40 -19.26
CA ARG A 433 -0.71 -6.45 -19.31
C ARG A 433 -1.36 -7.82 -19.26
N SER A 434 -0.93 -8.69 -20.14
CA SER A 434 -1.35 -10.09 -20.16
C SER A 434 -0.09 -10.97 -20.13
N TYR A 435 -0.07 -11.92 -19.22
CA TYR A 435 1.01 -12.87 -19.06
C TYR A 435 0.61 -14.21 -19.68
N ASN A 436 1.43 -14.71 -20.58
CA ASN A 436 1.26 -16.06 -21.12
C ASN A 436 1.99 -17.05 -20.22
N ARG A 437 1.24 -17.88 -19.54
CA ARG A 437 1.76 -18.85 -18.56
C ARG A 437 2.63 -19.94 -19.17
N GLU A 438 2.37 -20.33 -20.43
CA GLU A 438 3.11 -21.38 -21.11
C GLU A 438 4.46 -20.91 -21.66
N THR A 439 4.52 -19.65 -22.11
CA THR A 439 5.73 -19.09 -22.72
C THR A 439 6.51 -18.14 -21.81
N GLY A 440 5.94 -17.71 -20.69
CA GLY A 440 6.51 -16.67 -19.84
C GLY A 440 6.46 -15.26 -20.45
N GLU A 441 5.78 -15.09 -21.58
CA GLU A 441 5.74 -13.83 -22.32
C GLU A 441 4.74 -12.86 -21.71
N VAL A 442 5.21 -11.63 -21.48
CA VAL A 442 4.35 -10.50 -21.06
C VAL A 442 4.00 -9.67 -22.29
N THR A 443 2.72 -9.64 -22.64
CA THR A 443 2.22 -8.74 -23.68
C THR A 443 1.55 -7.51 -23.04
N THR A 444 1.81 -6.34 -23.62
CA THR A 444 1.17 -5.09 -23.20
C THR A 444 0.28 -4.59 -24.33
N THR A 445 -1.00 -4.45 -24.05
CA THR A 445 -1.98 -3.91 -25.00
C THR A 445 -2.39 -2.52 -24.53
N ASN A 446 -2.02 -1.49 -25.29
CA ASN A 446 -2.46 -0.12 -25.02
C ASN A 446 -3.92 0.06 -25.44
N GLY A 447 -4.68 0.75 -24.61
CA GLY A 447 -6.10 1.01 -24.84
C GLY A 447 -6.65 2.00 -23.82
N TYR A 448 -7.90 1.80 -23.46
CA TYR A 448 -8.62 2.66 -22.54
C TYR A 448 -9.43 1.82 -21.58
N ARG A 449 -9.42 2.20 -20.30
CA ARG A 449 -10.43 1.77 -19.33
C ARG A 449 -11.61 2.71 -19.38
N ILE A 450 -12.80 2.15 -19.34
CA ILE A 450 -14.06 2.87 -19.23
C ILE A 450 -14.61 2.59 -17.85
N LEU A 451 -14.75 3.65 -17.05
CA LEU A 451 -15.28 3.56 -15.70
C LEU A 451 -16.78 3.89 -15.72
N PRO A 452 -17.62 3.08 -15.07
CA PRO A 452 -19.03 3.40 -14.93
C PRO A 452 -19.23 4.57 -13.96
N GLU A 453 -20.42 5.15 -13.99
CA GLU A 453 -20.85 6.16 -13.03
C GLU A 453 -20.73 5.63 -11.59
N GLY A 454 -20.16 6.42 -10.71
CA GLY A 454 -20.05 6.11 -9.28
C GLY A 454 -18.70 5.54 -8.84
N TRP A 455 -17.69 5.47 -9.71
CA TRP A 455 -16.31 5.11 -9.35
C TRP A 455 -15.72 6.01 -8.24
N GLU A 456 -16.17 7.25 -8.19
CA GLU A 456 -15.76 8.25 -7.20
C GLU A 456 -16.13 7.86 -5.75
N LYS A 457 -17.02 6.88 -5.58
CA LYS A 457 -17.36 6.35 -4.26
C LYS A 457 -16.25 5.48 -3.70
N SER A 458 -15.43 4.86 -4.54
CA SER A 458 -14.35 3.97 -4.14
C SER A 458 -13.07 4.74 -3.80
N TYR A 459 -12.56 4.49 -2.60
CA TYR A 459 -11.25 4.98 -2.17
C TYR A 459 -10.14 4.43 -3.07
N TYR A 460 -10.12 3.10 -3.26
CA TYR A 460 -9.17 2.42 -4.13
C TYR A 460 -9.11 3.03 -5.53
N TRP A 461 -10.27 3.13 -6.21
CA TRP A 461 -10.30 3.66 -7.59
C TRP A 461 -9.92 5.12 -7.69
N SER A 462 -10.14 5.93 -6.64
CA SER A 462 -9.66 7.31 -6.64
C SER A 462 -8.13 7.40 -6.71
N PHE A 463 -7.42 6.53 -5.99
CA PHE A 463 -5.96 6.48 -6.03
C PHE A 463 -5.41 5.70 -7.22
N GLU A 464 -6.05 4.61 -7.63
CA GLU A 464 -5.64 3.85 -8.82
C GLU A 464 -5.64 4.72 -10.08
N ILE A 465 -6.74 5.45 -10.33
CA ILE A 465 -6.84 6.37 -11.47
C ILE A 465 -5.77 7.46 -11.41
N LEU A 466 -5.54 8.07 -10.24
CA LEU A 466 -4.51 9.09 -10.08
C LEU A 466 -3.12 8.55 -10.45
N ASN A 467 -2.78 7.37 -9.95
CA ASN A 467 -1.50 6.73 -10.22
C ASN A 467 -1.36 6.31 -11.68
N ASP A 468 -2.42 5.79 -12.29
CA ASP A 468 -2.44 5.49 -13.71
C ASP A 468 -2.17 6.74 -14.57
N TYR A 469 -2.79 7.90 -14.24
CA TYR A 469 -2.47 9.17 -14.88
C TYR A 469 -0.99 9.52 -14.79
N VAL A 470 -0.39 9.35 -13.64
CA VAL A 470 1.03 9.68 -13.41
C VAL A 470 1.98 8.73 -14.11
N ARG A 471 1.64 7.44 -14.20
CA ARG A 471 2.53 6.38 -14.69
C ARG A 471 2.44 6.13 -16.18
N TYR A 472 1.22 6.08 -16.74
CA TYR A 472 1.01 5.44 -18.04
C TYR A 472 0.48 6.37 -19.12
N PHE A 473 0.06 7.58 -18.77
CA PHE A 473 -0.54 8.48 -19.72
C PHE A 473 0.48 9.15 -20.63
N VAL A 474 0.31 8.95 -21.91
CA VAL A 474 1.10 9.62 -22.95
C VAL A 474 0.20 10.39 -23.90
N LYS A 475 0.71 11.53 -24.39
CA LYS A 475 0.12 12.34 -25.46
C LYS A 475 0.27 11.60 -26.79
N GLU A 476 -0.35 12.15 -27.85
CA GLU A 476 -0.23 11.60 -29.22
C GLU A 476 1.22 11.52 -29.72
N ASP A 477 2.10 12.40 -29.25
CA ASP A 477 3.54 12.41 -29.56
C ASP A 477 4.38 11.45 -28.70
N GLY A 478 3.75 10.68 -27.81
CA GLY A 478 4.41 9.74 -26.89
C GLY A 478 5.00 10.36 -25.62
N SER A 479 4.92 11.68 -25.44
CA SER A 479 5.34 12.35 -24.22
C SER A 479 4.34 12.08 -23.07
N PRO A 480 4.81 12.03 -21.78
CA PRO A 480 3.91 11.90 -20.65
C PRO A 480 2.84 13.01 -20.62
N VAL A 481 1.60 12.67 -20.30
CA VAL A 481 0.53 13.67 -20.08
C VAL A 481 0.84 14.49 -18.84
N VAL A 482 1.27 13.83 -17.74
CA VAL A 482 1.66 14.46 -16.50
C VAL A 482 3.14 14.83 -16.58
N SER A 483 3.44 16.11 -16.62
CA SER A 483 4.81 16.62 -16.65
C SER A 483 5.55 16.35 -15.32
N ASP A 484 6.87 16.46 -15.32
CA ASP A 484 7.64 16.31 -14.06
C ASP A 484 7.31 17.42 -13.05
N ALA A 485 6.95 18.61 -13.52
CA ALA A 485 6.43 19.68 -12.66
C ALA A 485 5.09 19.27 -12.03
N ASP A 486 4.16 18.71 -12.81
CA ASP A 486 2.88 18.23 -12.28
C ASP A 486 3.05 17.08 -11.30
N LYS A 487 3.98 16.13 -11.56
CA LYS A 487 4.32 15.06 -10.62
C LYS A 487 4.85 15.62 -9.30
N THR A 488 5.69 16.66 -9.37
CA THR A 488 6.22 17.34 -8.18
C THR A 488 5.09 18.02 -7.40
N TYR A 489 4.16 18.67 -8.10
CA TYR A 489 2.97 19.27 -7.48
C TYR A 489 2.10 18.23 -6.78
N ILE A 490 1.76 17.12 -7.46
CA ILE A 490 0.97 16.02 -6.90
C ILE A 490 1.61 15.49 -5.61
N LYS A 491 2.92 15.18 -5.64
CA LYS A 491 3.66 14.71 -4.47
C LYS A 491 3.65 15.74 -3.33
N ALA A 492 3.81 17.02 -3.64
CA ALA A 492 3.80 18.07 -2.62
C ALA A 492 2.43 18.18 -1.92
N LYS A 493 1.33 18.08 -2.67
CA LYS A 493 -0.04 18.09 -2.12
C LYS A 493 -0.29 16.87 -1.22
N LEU A 494 0.08 15.68 -1.68
CA LEU A 494 -0.09 14.44 -0.89
C LEU A 494 0.79 14.44 0.37
N ASN A 495 2.02 14.96 0.29
CA ASN A 495 2.89 15.08 1.46
C ASN A 495 2.33 16.11 2.46
N ALA A 496 1.81 17.24 1.99
CA ALA A 496 1.16 18.21 2.86
C ALA A 496 -0.03 17.59 3.61
N LEU A 497 -0.88 16.86 2.89
CA LEU A 497 -2.00 16.13 3.50
C LEU A 497 -1.53 15.08 4.52
N GLN A 498 -0.43 14.35 4.23
CA GLN A 498 0.14 13.41 5.19
C GLN A 498 0.59 14.12 6.48
N GLN A 499 1.18 15.33 6.37
CA GLN A 499 1.55 16.12 7.53
C GLN A 499 0.34 16.62 8.32
N GLU A 500 -0.76 16.99 7.64
CA GLU A 500 -2.04 17.32 8.29
C GLU A 500 -2.55 16.11 9.08
N PHE A 501 -2.49 14.90 8.54
CA PHE A 501 -2.92 13.68 9.24
C PHE A 501 -2.14 13.43 10.53
N TYR A 502 -0.84 13.75 10.59
CA TYR A 502 -0.09 13.66 11.84
C TYR A 502 -0.59 14.66 12.90
N GLN A 503 -1.04 15.84 12.48
CA GLN A 503 -1.55 16.88 13.39
C GLN A 503 -2.99 16.60 13.80
N ASP A 504 -3.81 16.13 12.86
CA ASP A 504 -5.25 15.89 13.05
C ASP A 504 -5.54 14.55 13.69
N PHE A 505 -4.57 13.62 13.67
CA PHE A 505 -4.72 12.31 14.30
C PHE A 505 -4.99 12.50 15.81
N VAL A 506 -6.16 12.07 16.22
CA VAL A 506 -6.62 12.28 17.59
C VAL A 506 -5.74 11.51 18.58
N SER A 507 -5.10 12.24 19.51
CA SER A 507 -4.17 11.64 20.45
C SER A 507 -4.86 10.70 21.44
N MET A 508 -4.10 9.71 21.95
CA MET A 508 -4.54 8.81 23.03
C MET A 508 -5.11 9.60 24.22
N ASN A 509 -4.44 10.69 24.65
CA ASN A 509 -4.90 11.49 25.79
C ASN A 509 -6.25 12.15 25.51
N THR A 510 -6.49 12.63 24.29
CA THR A 510 -7.78 13.19 23.87
C THR A 510 -8.86 12.13 23.87
N LEU A 511 -8.56 10.93 23.36
CA LEU A 511 -9.50 9.80 23.37
C LEU A 511 -9.84 9.38 24.80
N GLN A 512 -8.86 9.25 25.68
CA GLN A 512 -9.08 8.88 27.09
C GLN A 512 -9.90 9.92 27.84
N ALA A 513 -9.77 11.20 27.50
CA ALA A 513 -10.59 12.27 28.08
C ALA A 513 -12.02 12.32 27.52
N SER A 514 -12.28 11.64 26.42
CA SER A 514 -13.59 11.60 25.76
C SER A 514 -14.55 10.64 26.46
N LYS A 515 -15.82 11.04 26.59
CA LYS A 515 -16.89 10.16 27.07
C LYS A 515 -17.26 9.06 26.06
N ASN A 516 -16.88 9.25 24.81
CA ASN A 516 -17.15 8.31 23.71
C ASN A 516 -15.91 8.22 22.79
N ALA A 517 -14.85 7.59 23.30
CA ALA A 517 -13.58 7.45 22.61
C ALA A 517 -13.73 6.71 21.29
N ARG A 518 -14.58 5.67 21.24
CA ARG A 518 -14.79 4.86 20.04
C ARG A 518 -15.43 5.67 18.91
N ALA A 519 -16.50 6.39 19.18
CA ALA A 519 -17.12 7.26 18.17
C ALA A 519 -16.14 8.33 17.68
N LEU A 520 -15.39 8.96 18.58
CA LEU A 520 -14.40 9.98 18.21
C LEU A 520 -13.27 9.40 17.33
N ALA A 521 -12.75 8.23 17.67
CA ALA A 521 -11.75 7.55 16.86
C ALA A 521 -12.28 7.18 15.47
N THR A 522 -13.52 6.66 15.41
CA THR A 522 -14.20 6.28 14.17
C THR A 522 -14.44 7.51 13.27
N GLU A 523 -14.98 8.61 13.82
CA GLU A 523 -15.23 9.84 13.08
C GLU A 523 -13.93 10.48 12.57
N ASN A 524 -12.87 10.47 13.38
CA ASN A 524 -11.57 11.02 12.98
C ASN A 524 -10.95 10.23 11.83
N GLY A 525 -10.89 8.89 11.93
CA GLY A 525 -10.39 8.03 10.86
C GLY A 525 -11.18 8.18 9.55
N ALA A 526 -12.51 8.21 9.65
CA ALA A 526 -13.38 8.42 8.49
C ALA A 526 -13.19 9.81 7.85
N SER A 527 -12.99 10.87 8.67
CA SER A 527 -12.75 12.22 8.17
C SER A 527 -11.44 12.32 7.39
N MET A 528 -10.35 11.73 7.91
CA MET A 528 -9.06 11.71 7.23
C MET A 528 -9.11 10.88 5.94
N ALA A 529 -9.74 9.72 5.95
CA ALA A 529 -9.93 8.90 4.76
C ALA A 529 -10.73 9.62 3.67
N LYS A 530 -11.80 10.32 4.06
CA LYS A 530 -12.60 11.15 3.15
C LYS A 530 -11.78 12.31 2.57
N ALA A 531 -10.94 12.96 3.37
CA ALA A 531 -10.05 14.03 2.91
C ALA A 531 -9.02 13.48 1.90
N ALA A 532 -8.44 12.30 2.16
CA ALA A 532 -7.52 11.63 1.25
C ALA A 532 -8.17 11.34 -0.11
N GLN A 533 -9.34 10.70 -0.10
CA GLN A 533 -10.08 10.37 -1.32
C GLN A 533 -10.44 11.63 -2.13
N ARG A 534 -10.96 12.66 -1.46
CA ARG A 534 -11.27 13.94 -2.11
C ARG A 534 -10.03 14.56 -2.76
N THR A 535 -8.89 14.57 -2.05
CA THR A 535 -7.64 15.11 -2.60
C THR A 535 -7.19 14.34 -3.84
N ALA A 536 -7.30 13.01 -3.85
CA ALA A 536 -7.01 12.21 -5.05
C ALA A 536 -7.91 12.62 -6.23
N GLN A 537 -9.20 12.82 -6.02
CA GLN A 537 -10.16 13.25 -7.05
C GLN A 537 -9.88 14.67 -7.55
N GLU A 538 -9.50 15.58 -6.65
CA GLU A 538 -9.08 16.94 -7.02
C GLU A 538 -7.80 16.90 -7.89
N LEU A 539 -6.84 16.04 -7.55
CA LEU A 539 -5.63 15.83 -8.33
C LEU A 539 -5.91 15.17 -9.70
N ILE A 540 -6.86 14.24 -9.78
CA ILE A 540 -7.34 13.71 -11.05
C ILE A 540 -7.92 14.85 -11.92
N SER A 541 -8.78 15.68 -11.35
CA SER A 541 -9.32 16.85 -12.04
C SER A 541 -8.23 17.84 -12.48
N TYR A 542 -7.19 18.00 -11.66
CA TYR A 542 -6.02 18.82 -11.99
C TYR A 542 -5.28 18.26 -13.22
N VAL A 543 -4.94 16.98 -13.25
CA VAL A 543 -4.22 16.38 -14.39
C VAL A 543 -5.06 16.33 -15.66
N GLN A 544 -6.40 16.27 -15.54
CA GLN A 544 -7.35 16.42 -16.65
C GLN A 544 -7.49 17.87 -17.14
N GLY A 545 -6.92 18.82 -16.41
CA GLY A 545 -6.97 20.24 -16.75
C GLY A 545 -8.26 20.97 -16.34
N SER A 546 -9.26 20.26 -15.81
CA SER A 546 -10.54 20.81 -15.35
C SER A 546 -10.52 21.29 -13.91
N GLY A 547 -9.55 20.84 -13.11
CA GLY A 547 -9.39 21.19 -11.69
C GLY A 547 -9.19 22.70 -11.49
N THR A 548 -9.95 23.27 -10.56
CA THR A 548 -9.78 24.65 -10.15
C THR A 548 -8.61 24.76 -9.14
N LEU A 549 -7.89 25.87 -9.21
CA LEU A 549 -6.68 26.09 -8.42
C LEU A 549 -6.93 27.06 -7.28
N THR A 550 -6.29 26.81 -6.14
CA THR A 550 -6.13 27.83 -5.10
C THR A 550 -5.06 28.84 -5.53
N ARG A 551 -4.93 29.93 -4.79
CA ARG A 551 -3.88 30.93 -5.04
C ARG A 551 -2.48 30.35 -4.81
N ALA A 552 -2.32 29.50 -3.82
CA ALA A 552 -1.09 28.76 -3.58
C ALA A 552 -0.78 27.80 -4.73
N ASP A 553 -1.75 27.03 -5.17
CA ASP A 553 -1.59 26.07 -6.28
C ASP A 553 -1.15 26.76 -7.57
N ALA A 554 -1.78 27.90 -7.89
CA ALA A 554 -1.45 28.66 -9.12
C ALA A 554 0.00 29.19 -9.10
N ILE A 555 0.46 29.70 -7.95
CA ILE A 555 1.84 30.17 -7.81
C ILE A 555 2.83 29.03 -7.76
N TYR A 556 2.54 27.94 -7.05
CA TYR A 556 3.43 26.79 -6.99
C TYR A 556 3.59 26.10 -8.33
N THR A 557 2.51 25.91 -9.07
CA THR A 557 2.53 25.39 -10.44
C THR A 557 3.37 26.26 -11.37
N LEU A 558 3.14 27.57 -11.36
CA LEU A 558 3.94 28.51 -12.14
C LEU A 558 5.43 28.45 -11.78
N TRP A 559 5.76 28.46 -10.49
CA TRP A 559 7.14 28.38 -10.00
C TRP A 559 7.85 27.11 -10.43
N LEU A 560 7.16 25.97 -10.43
CA LEU A 560 7.68 24.70 -10.95
C LEU A 560 7.96 24.78 -12.47
N GLN A 561 7.06 25.39 -13.25
CA GLN A 561 7.22 25.58 -14.69
C GLN A 561 8.38 26.53 -15.03
N GLU A 562 8.65 27.52 -14.18
CA GLU A 562 9.81 28.42 -14.28
C GLU A 562 11.14 27.76 -13.82
N GLY A 563 11.15 26.48 -13.49
CA GLY A 563 12.34 25.73 -13.06
C GLY A 563 12.72 25.93 -11.59
N SER A 564 11.76 26.28 -10.76
CA SER A 564 11.91 26.39 -9.30
C SER A 564 12.99 27.38 -8.85
N PRO A 565 12.96 28.64 -9.32
CA PRO A 565 14.00 29.61 -9.01
C PRO A 565 14.03 29.96 -7.52
N LYS A 566 15.23 30.05 -6.94
CA LYS A 566 15.42 30.41 -5.53
C LYS A 566 15.12 31.88 -5.30
N ALA A 567 14.36 32.17 -4.23
CA ALA A 567 14.19 33.53 -3.74
C ALA A 567 15.51 34.06 -3.18
N LYS A 568 15.78 35.35 -3.33
CA LYS A 568 16.96 36.04 -2.77
C LYS A 568 16.67 36.61 -1.39
N SER A 569 15.40 36.94 -1.12
CA SER A 569 14.92 37.42 0.18
C SER A 569 14.76 36.26 1.15
N ALA A 570 15.11 36.50 2.42
CA ALA A 570 14.92 35.52 3.50
C ALA A 570 13.63 35.80 4.30
N ALA A 571 12.87 36.84 3.99
CA ALA A 571 11.72 37.27 4.77
C ALA A 571 10.42 37.14 3.98
N MET A 572 9.57 36.22 4.40
CA MET A 572 8.20 36.08 3.91
C MET A 572 7.37 37.31 4.32
N PRO A 573 6.78 38.05 3.35
CA PRO A 573 5.98 39.24 3.67
C PRO A 573 4.60 38.91 4.25
N PHE A 574 4.10 37.68 4.06
CA PHE A 574 2.76 37.25 4.41
C PHE A 574 2.75 36.41 5.70
N ALA A 575 1.90 36.76 6.63
CA ALA A 575 1.82 36.11 7.95
C ALA A 575 1.09 34.75 7.90
N ASP A 576 0.31 34.54 6.87
CA ASP A 576 -0.46 33.31 6.60
C ASP A 576 0.25 32.32 5.66
N VAL A 577 1.59 32.47 5.48
CA VAL A 577 2.45 31.55 4.75
C VAL A 577 3.58 31.09 5.66
N ALA A 578 3.52 29.86 6.13
CA ALA A 578 4.49 29.29 7.06
C ALA A 578 5.66 28.63 6.32
N SER A 579 6.83 28.56 6.96
CA SER A 579 8.05 27.97 6.36
C SER A 579 7.93 26.46 6.05
N GLY A 580 6.94 25.79 6.63
CA GLY A 580 6.63 24.38 6.36
C GLY A 580 5.67 24.17 5.19
N ASP A 581 5.07 25.22 4.65
CA ASP A 581 4.13 25.09 3.54
C ASP A 581 4.85 24.69 2.25
N TYR A 582 4.32 23.73 1.49
CA TYR A 582 4.94 23.24 0.25
C TYR A 582 5.14 24.36 -0.77
N PHE A 583 4.33 25.41 -0.71
CA PHE A 583 4.37 26.57 -1.61
C PHE A 583 5.19 27.75 -1.07
N TYR A 584 5.80 27.65 0.11
CA TYR A 584 6.53 28.75 0.76
C TYR A 584 7.56 29.41 -0.16
N GLU A 585 8.47 28.64 -0.72
CA GLU A 585 9.53 29.15 -1.62
C GLU A 585 8.96 29.81 -2.89
N ALA A 586 7.89 29.23 -3.41
CA ALA A 586 7.22 29.75 -4.60
C ALA A 586 6.56 31.12 -4.34
N VAL A 587 5.87 31.26 -3.20
CA VAL A 587 5.24 32.52 -2.80
C VAL A 587 6.28 33.57 -2.49
N LEU A 588 7.36 33.22 -1.78
CA LEU A 588 8.46 34.13 -1.48
C LEU A 588 9.11 34.66 -2.76
N TRP A 589 9.43 33.77 -3.71
CA TRP A 589 9.96 34.15 -5.02
C TRP A 589 9.00 35.06 -5.80
N ALA A 590 7.71 34.73 -5.82
CA ALA A 590 6.70 35.52 -6.53
C ALA A 590 6.49 36.90 -5.93
N ALA A 591 6.54 37.01 -4.60
CA ALA A 591 6.44 38.30 -3.89
C ALA A 591 7.67 39.17 -4.14
N GLU A 592 8.89 38.59 -4.07
CA GLU A 592 10.14 39.30 -4.34
C GLU A 592 10.22 39.86 -5.78
N ASN A 593 9.71 39.13 -6.74
CA ASN A 593 9.69 39.51 -8.14
C ASN A 593 8.47 40.37 -8.55
N GLY A 594 7.60 40.76 -7.56
CA GLY A 594 6.42 41.56 -7.81
C GLY A 594 5.33 40.85 -8.62
N ILE A 595 5.40 39.55 -8.73
CA ILE A 595 4.41 38.69 -9.43
C ILE A 595 3.11 38.67 -8.63
N VAL A 596 3.21 38.56 -7.29
CA VAL A 596 2.07 38.61 -6.37
C VAL A 596 2.20 39.76 -5.36
N SER A 597 1.08 40.23 -4.84
CA SER A 597 1.01 41.30 -3.87
C SER A 597 0.00 41.00 -2.79
N GLY A 598 -0.28 39.83 -2.38
CA GLY A 598 -1.28 39.53 -1.34
C GLY A 598 -2.69 40.06 -1.61
N VAL A 599 -3.60 39.75 -0.73
CA VAL A 599 -4.94 40.38 -0.67
C VAL A 599 -4.87 41.68 0.14
N ASP A 600 -3.90 41.75 1.05
CA ASP A 600 -3.43 42.94 1.73
C ASP A 600 -1.92 42.86 1.99
N ALA A 601 -1.36 43.83 2.73
CA ALA A 601 0.09 43.93 2.97
C ALA A 601 0.70 42.73 3.73
N LYS A 602 -0.09 41.93 4.43
CA LYS A 602 0.36 40.82 5.28
C LYS A 602 -0.32 39.49 5.03
N THR A 603 -1.32 39.48 4.15
CA THR A 603 -2.16 38.29 3.90
C THR A 603 -2.08 37.89 2.45
N PHE A 604 -1.67 36.64 2.21
CA PHE A 604 -1.64 36.04 0.87
C PHE A 604 -2.94 35.33 0.51
N SER A 605 -3.62 34.72 1.49
CA SER A 605 -4.80 33.84 1.35
C SER A 605 -4.53 32.64 0.45
N PRO A 606 -3.63 31.71 0.87
CA PRO A 606 -3.16 30.59 0.03
C PRO A 606 -4.30 29.67 -0.45
N ASP A 607 -5.27 29.38 0.42
CA ASP A 607 -6.36 28.44 0.17
C ASP A 607 -7.55 29.05 -0.57
N ALA A 608 -7.55 30.37 -0.76
CA ALA A 608 -8.61 31.02 -1.52
C ALA A 608 -8.57 30.59 -3.00
N PRO A 609 -9.73 30.37 -3.64
CA PRO A 609 -9.79 30.09 -5.08
C PRO A 609 -9.05 31.17 -5.88
N CYS A 610 -8.17 30.75 -6.80
CA CYS A 610 -7.53 31.65 -7.75
C CYS A 610 -8.53 32.00 -8.85
N THR A 611 -8.85 33.29 -9.01
CA THR A 611 -9.71 33.70 -10.12
C THR A 611 -8.95 33.77 -11.44
N ARG A 612 -9.67 33.72 -12.58
CA ARG A 612 -9.09 33.88 -13.90
C ARG A 612 -8.35 35.21 -14.04
N ALA A 613 -8.87 36.28 -13.46
CA ALA A 613 -8.20 37.57 -13.43
C ALA A 613 -6.86 37.52 -12.67
N GLN A 614 -6.84 36.86 -11.51
CA GLN A 614 -5.61 36.72 -10.73
C GLN A 614 -4.56 35.87 -11.47
N ALA A 615 -4.96 34.75 -12.07
CA ALA A 615 -4.06 33.88 -12.84
C ALA A 615 -3.47 34.61 -14.05
N ALA A 616 -4.28 35.37 -14.78
CA ALA A 616 -3.81 36.19 -15.90
C ALA A 616 -2.81 37.26 -15.45
N VAL A 617 -3.07 37.96 -14.32
CA VAL A 617 -2.13 38.96 -13.76
C VAL A 617 -0.82 38.33 -13.32
N ILE A 618 -0.87 37.14 -12.71
CA ILE A 618 0.31 36.38 -12.30
C ILE A 618 1.17 36.07 -13.53
N ALA A 619 0.61 35.45 -14.55
CA ALA A 619 1.34 35.11 -15.79
C ALA A 619 1.83 36.37 -16.54
N TYR A 620 1.02 37.40 -16.64
CA TYR A 620 1.39 38.68 -17.27
C TYR A 620 2.60 39.34 -16.59
N ARG A 621 2.65 39.34 -15.26
CA ARG A 621 3.78 39.89 -14.50
C ARG A 621 5.02 39.02 -14.62
N THR A 622 4.88 37.69 -14.69
CA THR A 622 5.97 36.76 -14.95
C THR A 622 6.60 37.04 -16.33
N ALA A 623 5.78 37.32 -17.34
CA ALA A 623 6.21 37.79 -18.65
C ALA A 623 6.78 39.23 -18.68
N LYS A 624 7.01 39.86 -17.50
CA LYS A 624 7.50 41.23 -17.34
C LYS A 624 6.59 42.28 -17.95
N SER A 625 5.27 42.04 -17.88
CA SER A 625 4.22 42.98 -18.26
C SER A 625 4.36 43.54 -19.68
N PRO A 626 4.39 42.69 -20.71
CA PRO A 626 4.55 43.13 -22.10
C PRO A 626 3.43 44.08 -22.53
N ALA A 627 3.70 44.96 -23.47
CA ALA A 627 2.66 45.83 -24.05
C ALA A 627 1.59 44.98 -24.74
N ALA A 628 0.33 45.37 -24.57
CA ALA A 628 -0.81 44.68 -25.17
C ALA A 628 -1.67 45.66 -25.97
N ASP A 629 -1.87 45.36 -27.26
CA ASP A 629 -2.60 46.22 -28.20
C ASP A 629 -3.99 45.66 -28.56
N ALA A 630 -4.47 44.61 -27.87
CA ALA A 630 -5.79 44.03 -28.19
C ALA A 630 -6.92 44.86 -27.64
N GLU A 631 -8.03 44.92 -28.41
CA GLU A 631 -9.31 45.38 -27.86
C GLU A 631 -9.68 44.56 -26.62
N GLY A 632 -10.13 45.26 -25.57
CA GLY A 632 -10.55 44.63 -24.32
C GLY A 632 -11.73 43.68 -24.48
N TYR A 633 -12.04 42.97 -23.43
CA TYR A 633 -13.24 42.14 -23.33
C TYR A 633 -14.44 43.00 -22.89
N LEU A 634 -15.66 42.60 -23.27
CA LEU A 634 -16.89 43.33 -22.95
C LEU A 634 -17.18 43.45 -21.47
N ASP A 635 -16.70 42.46 -20.67
CA ASP A 635 -16.89 42.35 -19.23
C ASP A 635 -15.69 42.84 -18.42
N VAL A 636 -14.69 43.48 -19.04
CA VAL A 636 -13.50 44.01 -18.39
C VAL A 636 -13.47 45.53 -18.48
N ALA A 637 -13.70 46.23 -17.36
CA ALA A 637 -13.54 47.65 -17.29
C ALA A 637 -12.08 48.06 -17.41
N ASN A 638 -11.77 49.10 -18.22
CA ASN A 638 -10.39 49.58 -18.41
C ASN A 638 -9.71 50.04 -17.14
N THR A 639 -10.48 50.31 -16.08
CA THR A 639 -9.98 50.69 -14.72
C THR A 639 -9.70 49.50 -13.83
N SER A 640 -10.00 48.29 -14.25
CA SER A 640 -9.74 47.10 -13.47
C SER A 640 -8.23 46.80 -13.35
N TYR A 641 -7.77 46.34 -12.21
CA TYR A 641 -6.35 46.04 -11.97
C TYR A 641 -5.78 44.97 -12.90
N TYR A 642 -6.65 44.20 -13.50
CA TYR A 642 -6.34 43.09 -14.45
C TYR A 642 -6.58 43.47 -15.92
N ALA A 643 -7.00 44.69 -16.22
CA ALA A 643 -7.39 45.07 -17.59
C ALA A 643 -6.28 44.84 -18.61
N GLN A 644 -5.04 45.21 -18.28
CA GLN A 644 -3.88 45.03 -19.16
C GLN A 644 -3.50 43.55 -19.33
N ALA A 645 -3.58 42.78 -18.24
CA ALA A 645 -3.33 41.34 -18.27
C ALA A 645 -4.38 40.59 -19.12
N ALA A 646 -5.66 41.00 -19.01
CA ALA A 646 -6.74 40.45 -19.84
C ALA A 646 -6.52 40.78 -21.33
N SER A 647 -6.19 42.04 -21.67
CA SER A 647 -5.87 42.46 -23.04
C SER A 647 -4.65 41.69 -23.60
N TRP A 648 -3.62 41.53 -22.78
CA TRP A 648 -2.44 40.71 -23.12
C TRP A 648 -2.84 39.25 -23.41
N ALA A 649 -3.63 38.63 -22.53
CA ALA A 649 -4.08 37.24 -22.69
C ALA A 649 -4.88 37.06 -24.00
N LYS A 650 -5.66 38.08 -24.41
CA LYS A 650 -6.38 38.09 -25.69
C LYS A 650 -5.41 38.19 -26.88
N SER A 651 -4.45 39.12 -26.82
CA SER A 651 -3.43 39.30 -27.87
C SER A 651 -2.56 38.06 -28.06
N ALA A 652 -2.23 37.37 -26.98
CA ALA A 652 -1.44 36.16 -26.98
C ALA A 652 -2.24 34.89 -27.30
N GLY A 653 -3.56 35.00 -27.51
CA GLY A 653 -4.42 33.86 -27.82
C GLY A 653 -4.71 32.91 -26.67
N ALA A 654 -4.37 33.30 -25.43
CA ALA A 654 -4.60 32.49 -24.25
C ALA A 654 -6.08 32.36 -23.88
N VAL A 655 -6.90 33.36 -24.23
CA VAL A 655 -8.35 33.34 -24.03
C VAL A 655 -9.02 33.83 -25.29
N SER A 656 -9.98 33.07 -25.82
CA SER A 656 -10.79 33.41 -27.00
C SER A 656 -12.17 33.91 -26.57
N GLY A 657 -12.84 34.62 -27.50
CA GLY A 657 -14.20 35.11 -27.28
C GLY A 657 -14.29 36.59 -26.89
N GLU A 658 -15.51 37.04 -26.60
CA GLU A 658 -15.81 38.45 -26.27
C GLU A 658 -15.87 38.75 -24.78
N ALA A 659 -16.00 37.72 -23.94
CA ALA A 659 -16.00 37.79 -22.48
C ALA A 659 -14.76 37.11 -21.88
N PHE A 660 -14.19 37.75 -20.84
CA PHE A 660 -13.04 37.24 -20.09
C PHE A 660 -13.44 36.39 -18.88
N ASP A 661 -14.58 36.75 -18.31
CA ASP A 661 -15.11 36.09 -17.10
C ASP A 661 -14.14 36.17 -15.91
N PRO A 662 -13.78 37.36 -15.44
CA PRO A 662 -12.65 37.59 -14.54
C PRO A 662 -12.79 36.94 -13.16
N ASN A 663 -14.01 36.70 -12.70
CA ASN A 663 -14.31 36.17 -11.37
C ASN A 663 -14.49 34.65 -11.37
N ALA A 664 -14.49 34.01 -12.52
CA ALA A 664 -14.53 32.55 -12.57
C ALA A 664 -13.28 31.95 -11.93
N ALA A 665 -13.42 30.82 -11.27
CA ALA A 665 -12.27 30.06 -10.75
C ALA A 665 -11.36 29.64 -11.92
N CYS A 666 -10.06 29.84 -11.78
CA CYS A 666 -9.09 29.44 -12.79
C CYS A 666 -8.85 27.94 -12.76
N THR A 667 -8.98 27.28 -13.92
CA THR A 667 -8.61 25.88 -14.05
C THR A 667 -7.13 25.72 -14.42
N LYS A 668 -6.59 24.49 -14.26
CA LYS A 668 -5.22 24.16 -14.68
C LYS A 668 -4.98 24.46 -16.15
N THR A 669 -5.90 24.04 -17.03
CA THR A 669 -5.83 24.35 -18.49
C THR A 669 -5.75 25.85 -18.76
N GLN A 670 -6.51 26.66 -18.02
CA GLN A 670 -6.49 28.11 -18.19
C GLN A 670 -5.17 28.72 -17.71
N LEU A 671 -4.65 28.26 -16.56
CA LEU A 671 -3.34 28.69 -16.08
C LEU A 671 -2.24 28.34 -17.08
N ASP A 672 -2.25 27.11 -17.61
CA ASP A 672 -1.28 26.67 -18.63
C ASP A 672 -1.35 27.53 -19.88
N ALA A 673 -2.56 27.89 -20.34
CA ALA A 673 -2.72 28.79 -21.50
C ALA A 673 -2.11 30.17 -21.23
N PHE A 674 -2.27 30.74 -20.03
CA PHE A 674 -1.63 32.00 -19.65
C PHE A 674 -0.11 31.88 -19.55
N VAL A 675 0.41 30.80 -18.97
CA VAL A 675 1.87 30.59 -18.81
C VAL A 675 2.52 30.34 -20.17
N ASN A 676 1.92 29.54 -21.03
CA ASN A 676 2.42 29.32 -22.39
C ASN A 676 2.43 30.61 -23.24
N ALA A 677 1.49 31.51 -22.99
CA ALA A 677 1.48 32.82 -23.60
C ALA A 677 2.57 33.78 -23.06
N ALA A 678 3.10 33.48 -21.88
CA ALA A 678 4.19 34.24 -21.21
C ALA A 678 5.59 33.77 -21.65
N ALA A 679 5.72 32.52 -22.11
CA ALA A 679 6.97 31.93 -22.59
C ALA A 679 7.32 32.42 -24.01
#